data_8f6c00d72c7c51381bdfbff2f7544e35
#
_entry.id   8f6c00d72c7c51381bdfbff2f7544e35
#
_cell.length_a   1.000
_cell.length_b   1.000
_cell.length_c   1.000
_cell.angle_alpha   90.00
_cell.angle_beta   90.00
_cell.angle_gamma   90.00
#
_symmetry.space_group_name_H-M   'P 1'
#
loop_
_entity.id
_entity.type
_entity.pdbx_description
1 polymer ?
#
loop_
_entity_poly.entity_id
_entity_poly.type
_entity_poly.pdbx_seq_one_letter_code
_entity_poly.pdbx_strand_id
1 'polypeptide(L)'
;MGLFKTYSEKEVKRVRPIVEKINSLEPEIQKLSDEELRNKTAEFKDRLAKEETLDDILPEAFAVVREASKRVLGMRHFDVQLIGGIILHQGRIAEMKTGEGKTLVATLPVYLNALTGKGVHVVTVNDYLAKRDSEWMGKVYKFLGLTVGLVISGMDPGAKKAAYAADVTYGTNNEFGFDYLRDNMVIYKDQLVQRELNYAIVDEIDSILIDEARTPLIISGRGAQSSDLYKKADSFVARLTPKVIVEEDIKDEEQAEDNENYDYIVDLKAKSASLTQKGIQKAEREFNLENFNDIENSELVHNINQALRAHGIMKKDIDYIVKDGEVLIVDEFTGRIMYGRRYNNGLHQAIEAKEHVKIADESKTLATITFQNYFRMYDKLSGMTGTAMTEEAEFQEIYKLDVIEIPTNKPMIRDDHHDIIYKNENAKYRAVISDIKESFAKGQPVLVGTVSIEKSEKLSNMLKKEGIKHQVLNAKFHEKEAEIIAQAGKFGTVTIATNMAGRGTDIMLGGNSEYLAKQEMRKFGYSEDQIEQATAFNETDDQEVLASRNKFKELKAKYDNEIKDEKEKVISAGGLKIIGTERHESRRIDNQLRGRSGRQGDPGESRFYISLDDDLMKIFGGDMITRVYDTLGADEDMPIESKIISNAVENAQKKVEGRNFSIRKNVLSYDDVMNVQRGIIYDERRKVLDGEDLKEHITKMMNSLAEDTVNEYLSNADNINVEGFEQEIKEIYGISDLDSLHKDKIKAHDVAEELKDKIHTAYEEKEKEIGEQQLRELERVVMLKIVDDRWMDHIDAMDELKDGIGLQAYGQKDPVVQYRIEGFDMFEQMNLDIQTDVVKFLMNARKREGNVQRTSSIKITGEGLDNTVSNELGGKAPRTSGSNEPIINNEPKVGRNDPCPCGSGKKYKNCCGK
;
A
#
# COMPACT_ATOMS: atom_id res chain seq x y z
N MET A 1 12.76 -29.85 27.16
CA MET A 1 11.45 -30.19 26.54
C MET A 1 10.38 -29.76 27.54
N GLY A 2 9.54 -28.74 27.15
CA GLY A 2 8.49 -28.26 28.04
C GLY A 2 7.38 -29.29 28.20
N LEU A 3 6.91 -29.45 29.42
CA LEU A 3 5.82 -30.36 29.77
C LEU A 3 4.46 -30.00 29.13
N PHE A 4 4.35 -28.81 28.53
CA PHE A 4 3.11 -28.32 27.93
C PHE A 4 3.33 -28.01 26.43
N LYS A 5 2.43 -28.51 25.57
CA LYS A 5 2.38 -28.21 24.14
C LYS A 5 2.02 -26.75 23.96
N THR A 6 2.67 -26.12 22.96
CA THR A 6 2.30 -24.75 22.53
C THR A 6 0.89 -24.73 21.91
N TYR A 7 0.34 -23.53 21.73
CA TYR A 7 -0.96 -23.36 21.07
C TYR A 7 -0.92 -23.93 19.65
N SER A 8 0.10 -23.56 18.86
CA SER A 8 0.30 -24.07 17.50
C SER A 8 0.41 -25.60 17.45
N GLU A 9 1.15 -26.24 18.39
CA GLU A 9 1.25 -27.72 18.44
C GLU A 9 -0.11 -28.38 18.71
N LYS A 10 -0.98 -27.76 19.51
CA LYS A 10 -2.33 -28.28 19.75
C LYS A 10 -3.20 -28.18 18.51
N GLU A 11 -3.15 -27.04 17.80
CA GLU A 11 -3.91 -26.82 16.58
C GLU A 11 -3.44 -27.74 15.45
N VAL A 12 -2.12 -27.88 15.26
CA VAL A 12 -1.54 -28.85 14.31
C VAL A 12 -2.03 -30.26 14.59
N LYS A 13 -2.11 -30.64 15.89
CA LYS A 13 -2.65 -31.94 16.27
C LYS A 13 -4.15 -32.07 15.95
N ARG A 14 -4.92 -30.98 16.10
CA ARG A 14 -6.36 -30.95 15.81
C ARG A 14 -6.67 -31.20 14.34
N VAL A 15 -5.84 -30.66 13.44
CA VAL A 15 -6.05 -30.79 11.98
C VAL A 15 -5.45 -32.09 11.38
N ARG A 16 -4.58 -32.82 12.11
CA ARG A 16 -3.97 -34.06 11.65
C ARG A 16 -4.96 -35.13 11.14
N PRO A 17 -6.08 -35.39 11.81
CA PRO A 17 -7.07 -36.35 11.30
C PRO A 17 -7.60 -36.01 9.90
N ILE A 18 -7.71 -34.71 9.58
CA ILE A 18 -8.13 -34.24 8.25
C ILE A 18 -7.03 -34.60 7.24
N VAL A 19 -5.74 -34.39 7.58
CA VAL A 19 -4.61 -34.77 6.73
C VAL A 19 -4.58 -36.28 6.49
N GLU A 20 -4.83 -37.09 7.51
CA GLU A 20 -4.92 -38.55 7.40
C GLU A 20 -6.06 -38.95 6.46
N LYS A 21 -7.20 -38.28 6.51
CA LYS A 21 -8.32 -38.50 5.60
C LYS A 21 -7.92 -38.15 4.16
N ILE A 22 -7.26 -37.00 3.92
CA ILE A 22 -6.74 -36.61 2.60
C ILE A 22 -5.78 -37.68 2.08
N ASN A 23 -4.84 -38.16 2.91
CA ASN A 23 -3.90 -39.21 2.53
C ASN A 23 -4.60 -40.53 2.18
N SER A 24 -5.69 -40.87 2.88
CA SER A 24 -6.45 -42.09 2.59
C SER A 24 -7.20 -42.03 1.24
N LEU A 25 -7.57 -40.87 0.77
CA LEU A 25 -8.24 -40.64 -0.51
C LEU A 25 -7.26 -40.64 -1.70
N GLU A 26 -5.98 -40.40 -1.49
CA GLU A 26 -4.98 -40.24 -2.55
C GLU A 26 -4.93 -41.43 -3.51
N PRO A 27 -4.95 -42.73 -3.07
CA PRO A 27 -4.92 -43.86 -4.00
C PRO A 27 -6.13 -43.98 -4.92
N GLU A 28 -7.29 -43.47 -4.52
CA GLU A 28 -8.51 -43.46 -5.33
C GLU A 28 -8.45 -42.32 -6.35
N ILE A 29 -8.05 -41.13 -5.92
CA ILE A 29 -7.94 -39.94 -6.77
C ILE A 29 -6.85 -40.14 -7.84
N GLN A 30 -5.75 -40.84 -7.54
CA GLN A 30 -4.69 -41.17 -8.51
C GLN A 30 -5.16 -42.02 -9.69
N LYS A 31 -6.23 -42.82 -9.54
CA LYS A 31 -6.80 -43.65 -10.59
C LYS A 31 -7.66 -42.92 -11.60
N LEU A 32 -8.10 -41.70 -11.23
CA LEU A 32 -8.95 -40.88 -12.09
C LEU A 32 -8.17 -40.42 -13.33
N SER A 33 -8.83 -40.43 -14.49
CA SER A 33 -8.33 -39.76 -15.68
C SER A 33 -8.28 -38.23 -15.50
N ASP A 34 -7.61 -37.51 -16.38
CA ASP A 34 -7.54 -36.06 -16.33
C ASP A 34 -8.92 -35.41 -16.47
N GLU A 35 -9.79 -35.97 -17.27
CA GLU A 35 -11.17 -35.54 -17.48
C GLU A 35 -12.03 -35.78 -16.22
N GLU A 36 -11.92 -36.97 -15.62
CA GLU A 36 -12.61 -37.29 -14.37
C GLU A 36 -12.16 -36.40 -13.22
N LEU A 37 -10.84 -36.12 -13.16
CA LEU A 37 -10.30 -35.21 -12.14
C LEU A 37 -10.81 -33.77 -12.30
N ARG A 38 -10.91 -33.28 -13.55
CA ARG A 38 -11.50 -31.99 -13.88
C ARG A 38 -12.99 -31.93 -13.52
N ASN A 39 -13.74 -33.01 -13.80
CA ASN A 39 -15.17 -33.11 -13.53
C ASN A 39 -15.50 -33.09 -12.02
N LYS A 40 -14.51 -33.38 -11.14
CA LYS A 40 -14.67 -33.21 -9.69
C LYS A 40 -15.01 -31.76 -9.30
N THR A 41 -14.52 -30.78 -10.05
CA THR A 41 -14.87 -29.36 -9.81
C THR A 41 -16.38 -29.09 -9.99
N ALA A 42 -16.98 -29.65 -11.03
CA ALA A 42 -18.44 -29.54 -11.24
C ALA A 42 -19.22 -30.30 -10.15
N GLU A 43 -18.76 -31.50 -9.78
CA GLU A 43 -19.33 -32.29 -8.70
C GLU A 43 -19.33 -31.51 -7.36
N PHE A 44 -18.21 -30.89 -7.02
CA PHE A 44 -18.11 -30.09 -5.78
C PHE A 44 -19.02 -28.87 -5.81
N LYS A 45 -19.10 -28.16 -6.96
CA LYS A 45 -20.04 -27.04 -7.12
C LYS A 45 -21.50 -27.48 -6.95
N ASP A 46 -21.88 -28.63 -7.49
CA ASP A 46 -23.22 -29.22 -7.32
C ASP A 46 -23.51 -29.63 -5.87
N ARG A 47 -22.51 -30.13 -5.15
CA ARG A 47 -22.65 -30.49 -3.73
C ARG A 47 -22.82 -29.24 -2.86
N LEU A 48 -22.08 -28.19 -3.12
CA LEU A 48 -22.23 -26.88 -2.45
C LEU A 48 -23.61 -26.28 -2.72
N ALA A 49 -24.14 -26.42 -3.94
CA ALA A 49 -25.51 -26.00 -4.29
C ALA A 49 -26.59 -26.81 -3.54
N LYS A 50 -26.27 -27.98 -3.00
CA LYS A 50 -27.12 -28.85 -2.18
C LYS A 50 -26.84 -28.71 -0.68
N GLU A 51 -26.33 -27.57 -0.27
CA GLU A 51 -26.09 -27.18 1.13
C GLU A 51 -24.96 -27.93 1.86
N GLU A 52 -24.08 -28.70 1.17
CA GLU A 52 -22.83 -29.16 1.78
C GLU A 52 -21.91 -27.95 2.02
N THR A 53 -21.11 -28.00 3.08
CA THR A 53 -20.17 -26.94 3.43
C THR A 53 -18.81 -27.14 2.75
N LEU A 54 -18.02 -26.07 2.69
CA LEU A 54 -16.62 -26.17 2.22
C LEU A 54 -15.80 -27.13 3.10
N ASP A 55 -16.08 -27.22 4.39
CA ASP A 55 -15.40 -28.12 5.32
C ASP A 55 -15.72 -29.60 5.03
N ASP A 56 -16.93 -29.90 4.58
CA ASP A 56 -17.34 -31.28 4.24
C ASP A 56 -16.57 -31.79 3.03
N ILE A 57 -16.40 -30.97 2.01
CA ILE A 57 -15.70 -31.34 0.75
C ILE A 57 -14.18 -31.13 0.82
N LEU A 58 -13.67 -30.41 1.83
CA LEU A 58 -12.24 -30.06 1.97
C LEU A 58 -11.30 -31.26 1.78
N PRO A 59 -11.52 -32.45 2.41
CA PRO A 59 -10.58 -33.55 2.26
C PRO A 59 -10.46 -34.06 0.82
N GLU A 60 -11.60 -34.16 0.12
CA GLU A 60 -11.62 -34.59 -1.29
C GLU A 60 -11.01 -33.52 -2.21
N ALA A 61 -11.39 -32.24 -2.02
CA ALA A 61 -10.88 -31.13 -2.80
C ALA A 61 -9.35 -31.02 -2.69
N PHE A 62 -8.80 -31.13 -1.48
CA PHE A 62 -7.35 -31.09 -1.26
C PHE A 62 -6.64 -32.30 -1.90
N ALA A 63 -7.24 -33.50 -1.87
CA ALA A 63 -6.69 -34.66 -2.56
C ALA A 63 -6.68 -34.47 -4.08
N VAL A 64 -7.73 -33.86 -4.65
CA VAL A 64 -7.83 -33.50 -6.08
C VAL A 64 -6.74 -32.48 -6.46
N VAL A 65 -6.58 -31.39 -5.70
CA VAL A 65 -5.53 -30.39 -5.95
C VAL A 65 -4.14 -30.99 -5.85
N ARG A 66 -3.90 -31.85 -4.86
CA ARG A 66 -2.62 -32.55 -4.68
C ARG A 66 -2.25 -33.39 -5.90
N GLU A 67 -3.19 -34.17 -6.43
CA GLU A 67 -2.97 -34.99 -7.63
C GLU A 67 -2.82 -34.11 -8.88
N ALA A 68 -3.66 -33.07 -9.04
CA ALA A 68 -3.54 -32.13 -10.15
C ALA A 68 -2.17 -31.43 -10.16
N SER A 69 -1.71 -30.96 -9.01
CA SER A 69 -0.39 -30.36 -8.84
C SER A 69 0.74 -31.32 -9.20
N LYS A 70 0.63 -32.59 -8.80
CA LYS A 70 1.59 -33.64 -9.15
C LYS A 70 1.65 -33.88 -10.65
N ARG A 71 0.49 -33.91 -11.34
CA ARG A 71 0.43 -34.13 -12.79
C ARG A 71 0.93 -32.94 -13.58
N VAL A 72 0.52 -31.73 -13.20
CA VAL A 72 0.76 -30.51 -13.99
C VAL A 72 2.12 -29.89 -13.69
N LEU A 73 2.53 -29.88 -12.42
CA LEU A 73 3.75 -29.21 -11.94
C LEU A 73 4.86 -30.19 -11.56
N GLY A 74 4.56 -31.49 -11.44
CA GLY A 74 5.49 -32.46 -10.86
C GLY A 74 5.67 -32.34 -9.35
N MET A 75 4.83 -31.57 -8.68
CA MET A 75 4.95 -31.25 -7.26
C MET A 75 3.81 -31.86 -6.46
N ARG A 76 4.13 -32.80 -5.56
CA ARG A 76 3.17 -33.34 -4.62
C ARG A 76 3.26 -32.61 -3.28
N HIS A 77 2.16 -32.11 -2.77
CA HIS A 77 2.11 -31.46 -1.45
C HIS A 77 2.52 -32.43 -0.33
N PHE A 78 3.38 -31.95 0.56
CA PHE A 78 3.74 -32.65 1.79
C PHE A 78 2.63 -32.51 2.84
N ASP A 79 2.64 -33.40 3.85
CA ASP A 79 1.63 -33.34 4.91
C ASP A 79 1.65 -32.02 5.69
N VAL A 80 2.83 -31.43 5.91
CA VAL A 80 2.96 -30.10 6.53
C VAL A 80 2.34 -29.01 5.67
N GLN A 81 2.39 -29.15 4.36
CA GLN A 81 1.76 -28.22 3.41
C GLN A 81 0.23 -28.37 3.41
N LEU A 82 -0.29 -29.58 3.55
CA LEU A 82 -1.73 -29.78 3.78
C LEU A 82 -2.22 -29.11 5.07
N ILE A 83 -1.44 -29.23 6.17
CA ILE A 83 -1.73 -28.52 7.43
C ILE A 83 -1.79 -27.03 7.18
N GLY A 84 -0.78 -26.44 6.51
CA GLY A 84 -0.77 -25.03 6.16
C GLY A 84 -2.01 -24.60 5.35
N GLY A 85 -2.39 -25.39 4.34
CA GLY A 85 -3.59 -25.15 3.53
C GLY A 85 -4.90 -25.17 4.35
N ILE A 86 -5.02 -26.08 5.32
CA ILE A 86 -6.19 -26.15 6.21
C ILE A 86 -6.25 -24.90 7.11
N ILE A 87 -5.13 -24.49 7.68
CA ILE A 87 -5.04 -23.29 8.53
C ILE A 87 -5.43 -22.03 7.72
N LEU A 88 -4.94 -21.90 6.48
CA LEU A 88 -5.34 -20.80 5.59
C LEU A 88 -6.83 -20.84 5.26
N HIS A 89 -7.40 -22.03 5.01
CA HIS A 89 -8.84 -22.14 4.77
C HIS A 89 -9.68 -21.70 5.97
N GLN A 90 -9.18 -21.89 7.19
CA GLN A 90 -9.82 -21.47 8.43
C GLN A 90 -9.79 -19.95 8.67
N GLY A 91 -9.24 -19.15 7.76
CA GLY A 91 -9.10 -17.70 7.93
C GLY A 91 -8.06 -17.33 8.99
N ARG A 92 -6.90 -18.00 8.98
CA ARG A 92 -5.82 -17.83 9.96
C ARG A 92 -4.48 -17.61 9.25
N ILE A 93 -3.45 -17.24 9.99
CA ILE A 93 -2.10 -17.07 9.45
C ILE A 93 -1.31 -18.38 9.63
N ALA A 94 -0.80 -18.90 8.50
CA ALA A 94 0.13 -20.03 8.51
C ALA A 94 1.57 -19.51 8.52
N GLU A 95 2.27 -19.59 9.67
CA GLU A 95 3.70 -19.34 9.68
C GLU A 95 4.44 -20.57 9.19
N MET A 96 4.94 -20.49 7.97
CA MET A 96 5.76 -21.54 7.34
C MET A 96 7.14 -20.98 7.03
N LYS A 97 8.19 -21.61 7.51
CA LYS A 97 9.57 -21.15 7.30
C LYS A 97 9.86 -20.97 5.80
N THR A 98 10.74 -20.06 5.49
CA THR A 98 11.13 -19.77 4.10
C THR A 98 11.64 -21.04 3.42
N GLY A 99 11.22 -21.27 2.17
CA GLY A 99 11.59 -22.50 1.42
C GLY A 99 10.68 -23.71 1.68
N GLU A 100 9.63 -23.61 2.51
CA GLU A 100 8.64 -24.70 2.71
C GLU A 100 7.53 -24.73 1.63
N GLY A 101 7.61 -23.91 0.59
CA GLY A 101 6.72 -23.94 -0.57
C GLY A 101 5.35 -23.31 -0.31
N LYS A 102 5.29 -22.18 0.37
CA LYS A 102 4.07 -21.41 0.65
C LYS A 102 3.20 -21.17 -0.58
N THR A 103 3.81 -20.80 -1.72
CA THR A 103 3.11 -20.56 -2.99
C THR A 103 2.31 -21.79 -3.44
N LEU A 104 2.87 -23.00 -3.27
CA LEU A 104 2.20 -24.25 -3.58
C LEU A 104 1.07 -24.54 -2.58
N VAL A 105 1.29 -24.25 -1.29
CA VAL A 105 0.29 -24.43 -0.23
C VAL A 105 -0.97 -23.62 -0.51
N ALA A 106 -0.81 -22.38 -0.97
CA ALA A 106 -1.94 -21.52 -1.31
C ALA A 106 -2.90 -22.13 -2.34
N THR A 107 -2.41 -23.03 -3.22
CA THR A 107 -3.28 -23.66 -4.23
C THR A 107 -4.44 -24.46 -3.63
N LEU A 108 -4.25 -25.02 -2.43
CA LEU A 108 -5.24 -25.85 -1.73
C LEU A 108 -6.48 -25.03 -1.30
N PRO A 109 -6.33 -24.01 -0.43
CA PRO A 109 -7.46 -23.22 0.02
C PRO A 109 -8.01 -22.30 -1.08
N VAL A 110 -7.18 -21.85 -2.03
CA VAL A 110 -7.63 -21.05 -3.19
C VAL A 110 -8.62 -21.85 -4.02
N TYR A 111 -8.26 -23.09 -4.42
CA TYR A 111 -9.17 -23.93 -5.18
C TYR A 111 -10.47 -24.16 -4.43
N LEU A 112 -10.39 -24.58 -3.16
CA LEU A 112 -11.58 -24.89 -2.36
C LEU A 112 -12.53 -23.70 -2.24
N ASN A 113 -12.02 -22.50 -1.95
CA ASN A 113 -12.87 -21.33 -1.79
C ASN A 113 -13.36 -20.76 -3.13
N ALA A 114 -12.62 -20.95 -4.22
CA ALA A 114 -13.05 -20.57 -5.57
C ALA A 114 -14.27 -21.36 -6.07
N LEU A 115 -14.54 -22.56 -5.52
CA LEU A 115 -15.73 -23.36 -5.84
C LEU A 115 -17.04 -22.65 -5.52
N THR A 116 -17.03 -21.66 -4.61
CA THR A 116 -18.22 -20.84 -4.27
C THR A 116 -18.66 -19.94 -5.43
N GLY A 117 -17.81 -19.68 -6.42
CA GLY A 117 -18.08 -18.75 -7.52
C GLY A 117 -17.99 -17.26 -7.14
N LYS A 118 -17.75 -16.94 -5.85
CA LYS A 118 -17.65 -15.55 -5.37
C LYS A 118 -16.32 -14.87 -5.67
N GLY A 119 -15.31 -15.63 -6.08
CA GLY A 119 -13.95 -15.16 -6.34
C GLY A 119 -13.00 -15.26 -5.15
N VAL A 120 -11.73 -15.47 -5.45
CA VAL A 120 -10.64 -15.52 -4.48
C VAL A 120 -9.51 -14.60 -4.94
N HIS A 121 -9.04 -13.74 -4.07
CA HIS A 121 -7.90 -12.88 -4.32
C HIS A 121 -6.63 -13.47 -3.69
N VAL A 122 -5.57 -13.58 -4.48
CA VAL A 122 -4.23 -13.95 -4.01
C VAL A 122 -3.35 -12.72 -4.09
N VAL A 123 -3.01 -12.18 -2.93
CA VAL A 123 -2.34 -10.87 -2.79
C VAL A 123 -0.85 -11.08 -2.64
N THR A 124 -0.06 -10.40 -3.46
CA THR A 124 1.41 -10.43 -3.42
C THR A 124 1.99 -9.05 -3.22
N VAL A 125 3.27 -8.97 -2.86
CA VAL A 125 3.96 -7.69 -2.57
C VAL A 125 4.43 -6.94 -3.82
N ASN A 126 4.43 -7.56 -5.01
CA ASN A 126 4.84 -6.89 -6.25
C ASN A 126 4.31 -7.60 -7.50
N ASP A 127 4.32 -6.86 -8.64
CA ASP A 127 3.82 -7.33 -9.93
C ASP A 127 4.58 -8.55 -10.46
N TYR A 128 5.88 -8.64 -10.22
CA TYR A 128 6.69 -9.79 -10.66
C TYR A 128 6.20 -11.10 -10.03
N LEU A 129 5.97 -11.11 -8.71
CA LEU A 129 5.44 -12.28 -8.01
C LEU A 129 4.01 -12.59 -8.43
N ALA A 130 3.17 -11.56 -8.58
CA ALA A 130 1.79 -11.74 -9.05
C ALA A 130 1.75 -12.41 -10.42
N LYS A 131 2.56 -11.96 -11.39
CA LYS A 131 2.67 -12.53 -12.74
C LYS A 131 3.22 -13.94 -12.68
N ARG A 132 4.35 -14.16 -12.02
CA ARG A 132 5.00 -15.47 -11.90
C ARG A 132 4.05 -16.50 -11.31
N ASP A 133 3.41 -16.18 -10.19
CA ASP A 133 2.61 -17.15 -9.43
C ASP A 133 1.26 -17.40 -10.09
N SER A 134 0.64 -16.40 -10.72
CA SER A 134 -0.58 -16.60 -11.52
C SER A 134 -0.35 -17.52 -12.73
N GLU A 135 0.80 -17.40 -13.39
CA GLU A 135 1.16 -18.27 -14.51
C GLU A 135 1.53 -19.68 -14.05
N TRP A 136 2.30 -19.78 -12.98
CA TRP A 136 2.83 -21.06 -12.50
C TRP A 136 1.76 -21.88 -11.78
N MET A 137 1.14 -21.36 -10.74
CA MET A 137 0.06 -22.03 -9.99
C MET A 137 -1.25 -22.04 -10.77
N GLY A 138 -1.46 -21.06 -11.62
CA GLY A 138 -2.62 -20.98 -12.52
C GLY A 138 -2.82 -22.21 -13.39
N LYS A 139 -1.74 -22.96 -13.70
CA LYS A 139 -1.86 -24.24 -14.42
C LYS A 139 -2.69 -25.26 -13.66
N VAL A 140 -2.57 -25.33 -12.34
CA VAL A 140 -3.33 -26.26 -11.50
C VAL A 140 -4.82 -25.89 -11.54
N TYR A 141 -5.15 -24.60 -11.40
CA TYR A 141 -6.52 -24.13 -11.43
C TYR A 141 -7.18 -24.34 -12.80
N LYS A 142 -6.48 -23.96 -13.87
CA LYS A 142 -6.95 -24.17 -15.25
C LYS A 142 -7.13 -25.64 -15.60
N PHE A 143 -6.22 -26.49 -15.14
CA PHE A 143 -6.35 -27.94 -15.31
C PHE A 143 -7.62 -28.47 -14.65
N LEU A 144 -7.97 -27.92 -13.48
CA LEU A 144 -9.19 -28.27 -12.74
C LEU A 144 -10.44 -27.51 -13.24
N GLY A 145 -10.32 -26.69 -14.30
CA GLY A 145 -11.45 -25.99 -14.93
C GLY A 145 -11.85 -24.65 -14.31
N LEU A 146 -10.99 -24.06 -13.48
CA LEU A 146 -11.17 -22.70 -12.95
C LEU A 146 -10.46 -21.66 -13.84
N THR A 147 -10.99 -20.44 -13.83
CA THR A 147 -10.42 -19.28 -14.51
C THR A 147 -9.46 -18.53 -13.60
N VAL A 148 -8.40 -17.93 -14.19
CA VAL A 148 -7.36 -17.19 -13.47
C VAL A 148 -7.17 -15.84 -14.12
N GLY A 149 -7.29 -14.78 -13.32
CA GLY A 149 -7.01 -13.40 -13.67
C GLY A 149 -5.72 -12.88 -13.02
N LEU A 150 -5.13 -11.86 -13.62
CA LEU A 150 -3.96 -11.14 -13.10
C LEU A 150 -4.26 -9.64 -13.12
N VAL A 151 -3.99 -8.97 -12.01
CA VAL A 151 -4.12 -7.51 -11.85
C VAL A 151 -2.78 -6.94 -11.44
N ILE A 152 -2.19 -6.13 -12.31
CA ILE A 152 -0.91 -5.46 -12.11
C ILE A 152 -1.02 -3.99 -12.53
N SER A 153 0.00 -3.21 -12.19
CA SER A 153 0.04 -1.79 -12.49
C SER A 153 -0.01 -1.52 -14.02
N GLY A 154 -0.67 -0.43 -14.40
CA GLY A 154 -0.76 -0.01 -15.80
C GLY A 154 -1.78 -0.77 -16.67
N MET A 155 -2.57 -1.69 -16.12
CA MET A 155 -3.61 -2.39 -16.88
C MET A 155 -4.81 -1.50 -17.18
N ASP A 156 -5.37 -1.68 -18.36
CA ASP A 156 -6.63 -1.09 -18.79
C ASP A 156 -7.83 -1.57 -17.95
N PRO A 157 -8.80 -0.69 -17.61
CA PRO A 157 -9.97 -1.04 -16.80
C PRO A 157 -10.78 -2.23 -17.32
N GLY A 158 -10.91 -2.38 -18.64
CA GLY A 158 -11.62 -3.53 -19.24
C GLY A 158 -10.90 -4.85 -18.99
N ALA A 159 -9.57 -4.85 -19.09
CA ALA A 159 -8.74 -6.02 -18.76
C ALA A 159 -8.79 -6.34 -17.27
N LYS A 160 -8.75 -5.32 -16.39
CA LYS A 160 -8.92 -5.49 -14.95
C LYS A 160 -10.28 -6.11 -14.61
N LYS A 161 -11.37 -5.60 -15.20
CA LYS A 161 -12.71 -6.15 -15.01
C LYS A 161 -12.79 -7.62 -15.40
N ALA A 162 -12.20 -8.00 -16.52
CA ALA A 162 -12.12 -9.41 -16.93
C ALA A 162 -11.31 -10.26 -15.95
N ALA A 163 -10.22 -9.71 -15.41
CA ALA A 163 -9.37 -10.38 -14.42
C ALA A 163 -10.10 -10.59 -13.08
N TYR A 164 -10.84 -9.59 -12.61
CA TYR A 164 -11.66 -9.71 -11.38
C TYR A 164 -12.86 -10.63 -11.56
N ALA A 165 -13.36 -10.82 -12.78
CA ALA A 165 -14.44 -11.76 -13.06
C ALA A 165 -14.00 -13.23 -12.99
N ALA A 166 -12.68 -13.52 -12.98
CA ALA A 166 -12.14 -14.87 -12.86
C ALA A 166 -12.42 -15.50 -11.48
N ASP A 167 -12.38 -16.85 -11.41
CA ASP A 167 -12.56 -17.58 -10.14
C ASP A 167 -11.42 -17.29 -9.15
N VAL A 168 -10.19 -17.08 -9.66
CA VAL A 168 -8.99 -16.73 -8.89
C VAL A 168 -8.33 -15.51 -9.51
N THR A 169 -8.10 -14.47 -8.73
CA THR A 169 -7.41 -13.25 -9.18
C THR A 169 -6.14 -13.03 -8.38
N TYR A 170 -5.01 -13.02 -9.08
CA TYR A 170 -3.71 -12.62 -8.53
C TYR A 170 -3.50 -11.12 -8.73
N GLY A 171 -2.90 -10.46 -7.75
CA GLY A 171 -2.56 -9.05 -7.87
C GLY A 171 -1.72 -8.55 -6.71
N THR A 172 -1.32 -7.28 -6.77
CA THR A 172 -0.60 -6.64 -5.68
C THR A 172 -1.56 -6.00 -4.68
N ASN A 173 -1.12 -5.90 -3.42
CA ASN A 173 -1.87 -5.21 -2.36
C ASN A 173 -2.29 -3.80 -2.77
N ASN A 174 -1.38 -3.05 -3.41
CA ASN A 174 -1.64 -1.68 -3.86
C ASN A 174 -2.74 -1.63 -4.93
N GLU A 175 -2.66 -2.47 -5.96
CA GLU A 175 -3.63 -2.46 -7.06
C GLU A 175 -5.03 -2.83 -6.59
N PHE A 176 -5.16 -3.84 -5.72
CA PHE A 176 -6.45 -4.19 -5.13
C PHE A 176 -7.06 -3.02 -4.35
N GLY A 177 -6.26 -2.34 -3.53
CA GLY A 177 -6.74 -1.21 -2.74
C GLY A 177 -7.02 0.03 -3.59
N PHE A 178 -6.19 0.34 -4.58
CA PHE A 178 -6.46 1.45 -5.50
C PHE A 178 -7.66 1.20 -6.40
N ASP A 179 -7.87 -0.04 -6.86
CA ASP A 179 -9.05 -0.37 -7.65
C ASP A 179 -10.34 -0.26 -6.82
N TYR A 180 -10.29 -0.63 -5.52
CA TYR A 180 -11.40 -0.37 -4.60
C TYR A 180 -11.71 1.12 -4.48
N LEU A 181 -10.70 1.97 -4.32
CA LEU A 181 -10.92 3.42 -4.25
C LEU A 181 -11.47 3.96 -5.58
N ARG A 182 -10.94 3.51 -6.73
CA ARG A 182 -11.42 3.92 -8.06
C ARG A 182 -12.87 3.50 -8.29
N ASP A 183 -13.25 2.30 -7.89
CA ASP A 183 -14.62 1.80 -8.01
C ASP A 183 -15.63 2.65 -7.22
N ASN A 184 -15.17 3.24 -6.10
CA ASN A 184 -16.01 4.15 -5.33
C ASN A 184 -16.00 5.61 -5.85
N MET A 185 -15.37 5.87 -6.99
CA MET A 185 -15.36 7.18 -7.68
C MET A 185 -16.01 7.13 -9.07
N VAL A 186 -16.50 5.95 -9.53
CA VAL A 186 -17.12 5.81 -10.85
C VAL A 186 -18.54 6.38 -10.86
N ILE A 187 -18.99 6.87 -12.02
CA ILE A 187 -20.33 7.45 -12.19
C ILE A 187 -21.32 6.42 -12.78
N TYR A 188 -20.82 5.37 -13.42
CA TYR A 188 -21.64 4.33 -14.07
C TYR A 188 -21.28 2.94 -13.53
N LYS A 189 -22.29 2.09 -13.31
CA LYS A 189 -22.13 0.72 -12.80
C LYS A 189 -21.26 -0.15 -13.70
N ASP A 190 -21.27 0.06 -15.00
CA ASP A 190 -20.47 -0.69 -15.97
C ASP A 190 -18.97 -0.40 -15.86
N GLN A 191 -18.59 0.72 -15.23
CA GLN A 191 -17.19 1.11 -14.96
C GLN A 191 -16.61 0.39 -13.74
N LEU A 192 -17.40 -0.23 -12.88
CA LEU A 192 -16.92 -1.03 -11.76
C LEU A 192 -16.08 -2.20 -12.27
N VAL A 193 -14.91 -2.41 -11.65
CA VAL A 193 -13.99 -3.49 -12.02
C VAL A 193 -14.01 -4.62 -11.00
N GLN A 194 -14.10 -4.32 -9.71
CA GLN A 194 -14.10 -5.33 -8.64
C GLN A 194 -15.48 -5.93 -8.41
N ARG A 195 -15.47 -7.15 -7.86
CA ARG A 195 -16.64 -7.83 -7.27
C ARG A 195 -16.63 -7.68 -5.76
N GLU A 196 -17.53 -8.37 -5.06
CA GLU A 196 -17.56 -8.47 -3.60
C GLU A 196 -16.23 -9.06 -3.07
N LEU A 197 -15.80 -8.59 -1.91
CA LEU A 197 -14.55 -8.99 -1.25
C LEU A 197 -14.79 -10.25 -0.41
N ASN A 198 -14.84 -11.43 -1.05
CA ASN A 198 -15.18 -12.68 -0.39
C ASN A 198 -13.98 -13.29 0.38
N TYR A 199 -12.92 -13.72 -0.31
CA TYR A 199 -11.77 -14.36 0.32
C TYR A 199 -10.45 -13.84 -0.22
N ALA A 200 -9.54 -13.46 0.69
CA ALA A 200 -8.18 -13.10 0.35
C ALA A 200 -7.15 -13.99 1.06
N ILE A 201 -6.15 -14.42 0.31
CA ILE A 201 -4.89 -14.98 0.84
C ILE A 201 -3.78 -13.99 0.59
N VAL A 202 -3.13 -13.51 1.66
CA VAL A 202 -2.04 -12.56 1.58
C VAL A 202 -0.71 -13.29 1.73
N ASP A 203 0.10 -13.30 0.65
CA ASP A 203 1.47 -13.82 0.71
C ASP A 203 2.38 -12.79 1.35
N GLU A 204 3.30 -13.23 2.20
CA GLU A 204 4.15 -12.36 3.03
C GLU A 204 3.31 -11.33 3.81
N ILE A 205 2.26 -11.83 4.50
CA ILE A 205 1.25 -11.02 5.20
C ILE A 205 1.85 -10.01 6.18
N ASP A 206 2.95 -10.33 6.81
CA ASP A 206 3.67 -9.44 7.72
C ASP A 206 4.27 -8.22 7.02
N SER A 207 4.69 -8.36 5.76
CA SER A 207 5.14 -7.22 4.97
C SER A 207 3.99 -6.27 4.65
N ILE A 208 2.89 -6.84 4.18
CA ILE A 208 1.75 -6.05 3.69
C ILE A 208 0.99 -5.41 4.84
N LEU A 209 0.67 -6.20 5.88
CA LEU A 209 -0.23 -5.75 6.96
C LEU A 209 0.49 -5.13 8.16
N ILE A 210 1.81 -5.24 8.26
CA ILE A 210 2.59 -4.60 9.32
C ILE A 210 3.51 -3.52 8.76
N ASP A 211 4.41 -3.85 7.81
CA ASP A 211 5.40 -2.89 7.32
C ASP A 211 4.78 -1.79 6.45
N GLU A 212 4.05 -2.18 5.41
CA GLU A 212 3.43 -1.24 4.47
C GLU A 212 2.17 -0.58 5.05
N ALA A 213 1.59 -1.13 6.11
CA ALA A 213 0.37 -0.62 6.75
C ALA A 213 0.59 0.64 7.62
N ARG A 214 1.72 1.32 7.50
CA ARG A 214 1.99 2.62 8.17
C ARG A 214 1.41 3.80 7.42
N THR A 215 1.24 3.67 6.11
CA THR A 215 0.72 4.73 5.25
C THR A 215 -0.56 4.27 4.56
N PRO A 216 -1.60 5.10 4.50
CA PRO A 216 -2.82 4.78 3.76
C PRO A 216 -2.57 4.80 2.25
N LEU A 217 -3.48 4.17 1.51
CA LEU A 217 -3.61 4.35 0.07
C LEU A 217 -4.38 5.64 -0.18
N ILE A 218 -3.85 6.51 -1.02
CA ILE A 218 -4.43 7.82 -1.31
C ILE A 218 -4.51 8.01 -2.82
N ILE A 219 -5.68 8.40 -3.31
CA ILE A 219 -5.86 8.93 -4.66
C ILE A 219 -5.92 10.45 -4.53
N SER A 220 -5.01 11.16 -5.20
CA SER A 220 -4.92 12.60 -5.16
C SER A 220 -5.33 13.22 -6.49
N GLY A 221 -5.95 14.38 -6.43
CA GLY A 221 -6.23 15.25 -7.56
C GLY A 221 -5.43 16.56 -7.49
N ARG A 222 -5.59 17.43 -8.48
CA ARG A 222 -4.98 18.77 -8.43
C ARG A 222 -5.71 19.65 -7.44
N GLY A 223 -4.97 20.21 -6.48
CA GLY A 223 -5.43 21.23 -5.53
C GLY A 223 -5.10 22.65 -5.97
N ALA A 224 -5.13 23.56 -5.03
CA ALA A 224 -4.81 24.97 -5.25
C ALA A 224 -3.32 25.20 -5.56
N GLN A 225 -2.99 26.26 -6.29
CA GLN A 225 -1.61 26.65 -6.56
C GLN A 225 -1.07 27.53 -5.44
N SER A 226 -0.21 26.97 -4.57
CA SER A 226 0.47 27.76 -3.52
C SER A 226 2.01 27.74 -3.60
N SER A 227 2.58 27.54 -4.81
CA SER A 227 4.02 27.35 -5.01
C SER A 227 4.93 28.49 -4.46
N ASP A 228 4.43 29.70 -4.32
CA ASP A 228 5.21 30.84 -3.83
C ASP A 228 5.39 30.85 -2.31
N LEU A 229 4.45 30.30 -1.54
CA LEU A 229 4.57 30.19 -0.08
C LEU A 229 5.62 29.18 0.32
N TYR A 230 5.69 28.03 -0.37
CA TYR A 230 6.75 27.01 -0.14
C TYR A 230 8.15 27.57 -0.35
N LYS A 231 8.37 28.36 -1.41
CA LYS A 231 9.68 29.00 -1.67
C LYS A 231 10.04 30.01 -0.58
N LYS A 232 9.07 30.79 -0.10
CA LYS A 232 9.29 31.76 0.99
C LYS A 232 9.62 31.02 2.30
N ALA A 233 8.86 29.98 2.64
CA ALA A 233 9.09 29.15 3.82
C ALA A 233 10.46 28.44 3.75
N ASP A 234 10.82 27.85 2.62
CA ASP A 234 12.14 27.25 2.40
C ASP A 234 13.28 28.27 2.60
N SER A 235 13.17 29.42 1.95
CA SER A 235 14.19 30.50 2.06
C SER A 235 14.31 31.03 3.49
N PHE A 236 13.26 31.03 4.25
CA PHE A 236 13.28 31.40 5.67
C PHE A 236 13.96 30.33 6.50
N VAL A 237 13.52 29.06 6.40
CA VAL A 237 14.03 27.94 7.20
C VAL A 237 15.50 27.64 6.93
N ALA A 238 15.95 27.76 5.68
CA ALA A 238 17.35 27.56 5.30
C ALA A 238 18.34 28.49 6.03
N ARG A 239 17.87 29.60 6.59
CA ARG A 239 18.67 30.58 7.35
C ARG A 239 18.62 30.36 8.86
N LEU A 240 17.79 29.43 9.33
CA LEU A 240 17.63 29.15 10.76
C LEU A 240 18.69 28.17 11.26
N THR A 241 19.01 28.27 12.55
CA THR A 241 19.99 27.41 13.21
C THR A 241 19.28 26.29 13.98
N PRO A 242 19.45 24.99 13.58
CA PRO A 242 18.83 23.87 14.26
C PRO A 242 19.57 23.46 15.54
N LYS A 243 18.81 22.94 16.52
CA LYS A 243 19.30 22.07 17.59
C LYS A 243 18.79 20.66 17.32
N VAL A 244 19.68 19.71 17.14
CA VAL A 244 19.31 18.30 16.94
C VAL A 244 19.36 17.57 18.27
N ILE A 245 18.26 17.00 18.72
CA ILE A 245 18.16 16.20 19.94
C ILE A 245 18.15 14.72 19.53
N VAL A 246 19.07 13.95 20.12
CA VAL A 246 19.21 12.52 19.89
C VAL A 246 18.85 11.72 21.13
N GLU A 247 18.98 12.29 22.34
CA GLU A 247 18.77 11.61 23.64
C GLU A 247 17.93 12.45 24.62
N GLU A 248 17.20 11.76 25.52
CA GLU A 248 16.26 12.31 26.51
C GLU A 248 16.89 12.73 27.86
N ASP A 249 18.23 12.76 28.01
CA ASP A 249 18.88 12.78 29.33
C ASP A 249 19.45 14.15 29.78
N ILE A 250 18.80 15.26 29.42
CA ILE A 250 19.12 16.54 30.06
C ILE A 250 17.93 16.99 30.90
N LYS A 251 18.15 17.31 32.16
CA LYS A 251 17.11 17.80 33.09
C LYS A 251 16.38 19.00 32.53
N ASP A 252 15.09 19.07 32.67
CA ASP A 252 14.17 20.07 32.07
C ASP A 252 14.62 21.55 32.19
N GLU A 253 15.33 21.92 33.26
CA GLU A 253 15.81 23.29 33.52
C GLU A 253 17.05 23.66 32.66
N GLU A 254 17.99 22.76 32.40
CA GLU A 254 19.14 22.98 31.54
C GLU A 254 18.76 23.00 30.04
N GLN A 255 17.69 22.31 29.66
CA GLN A 255 17.17 22.33 28.29
C GLN A 255 16.53 23.67 27.93
N ALA A 256 15.85 24.35 28.87
CA ALA A 256 15.15 25.60 28.60
C ALA A 256 16.16 26.74 28.28
N GLU A 257 17.24 26.87 29.05
CA GLU A 257 18.26 27.89 28.84
C GLU A 257 19.08 27.66 27.55
N ASP A 258 19.33 26.42 27.17
CA ASP A 258 20.09 26.09 25.96
C ASP A 258 19.26 26.22 24.67
N ASN A 259 17.94 26.08 24.75
CA ASN A 259 17.03 26.25 23.62
C ASN A 259 16.93 27.70 23.13
N GLU A 260 17.21 28.70 23.98
CA GLU A 260 17.19 30.11 23.61
C GLU A 260 18.28 30.49 22.59
N ASN A 261 19.31 29.65 22.42
CA ASN A 261 20.40 29.90 21.46
C ASN A 261 20.06 29.46 20.04
N TYR A 262 19.08 28.57 19.86
CA TYR A 262 18.71 27.96 18.58
C TYR A 262 17.37 28.50 18.08
N ASP A 263 17.13 28.41 16.77
CA ASP A 263 15.91 28.92 16.15
C ASP A 263 14.83 27.84 16.02
N TYR A 264 15.24 26.56 15.89
CA TYR A 264 14.31 25.43 15.90
C TYR A 264 14.97 24.17 16.47
N ILE A 265 14.12 23.24 16.91
CA ILE A 265 14.52 21.96 17.50
C ILE A 265 14.12 20.85 16.56
N VAL A 266 15.01 19.91 16.33
CA VAL A 266 14.78 18.68 15.56
C VAL A 266 14.93 17.49 16.50
N ASP A 267 13.85 16.78 16.77
CA ASP A 267 13.85 15.54 17.51
C ASP A 267 13.86 14.38 16.51
N LEU A 268 15.01 13.73 16.37
CA LEU A 268 15.19 12.60 15.46
C LEU A 268 14.44 11.36 15.92
N LYS A 269 14.20 11.21 17.22
CA LYS A 269 13.48 10.09 17.81
C LYS A 269 11.97 10.22 17.58
N ALA A 270 11.43 11.42 17.79
CA ALA A 270 10.02 11.72 17.53
C ALA A 270 9.73 11.97 16.04
N LYS A 271 10.78 12.10 15.20
CA LYS A 271 10.68 12.57 13.80
C LYS A 271 9.87 13.87 13.70
N SER A 272 10.15 14.84 14.60
CA SER A 272 9.48 16.13 14.67
C SER A 272 10.45 17.30 14.61
N ALA A 273 9.99 18.43 14.06
CA ALA A 273 10.74 19.67 14.04
C ALA A 273 9.81 20.83 14.40
N SER A 274 10.23 21.70 15.30
CA SER A 274 9.42 22.83 15.78
C SER A 274 10.26 24.08 16.03
N LEU A 275 9.67 25.26 15.80
CA LEU A 275 10.30 26.53 16.11
C LEU A 275 10.44 26.72 17.63
N THR A 276 11.55 27.35 18.05
CA THR A 276 11.69 27.91 19.39
C THR A 276 11.01 29.29 19.46
N GLN A 277 10.87 29.86 20.65
CA GLN A 277 10.38 31.25 20.83
C GLN A 277 11.18 32.24 19.98
N LYS A 278 12.49 32.07 19.87
CA LYS A 278 13.37 32.88 19.02
C LYS A 278 13.06 32.68 17.52
N GLY A 279 12.79 31.46 17.09
CA GLY A 279 12.39 31.17 15.72
C GLY A 279 11.05 31.80 15.36
N ILE A 280 10.07 31.74 16.27
CA ILE A 280 8.77 32.39 16.11
C ILE A 280 8.93 33.91 15.94
N GLN A 281 9.70 34.57 16.80
CA GLN A 281 9.97 36.00 16.66
C GLN A 281 10.68 36.37 15.35
N LYS A 282 11.52 35.51 14.81
CA LYS A 282 12.13 35.70 13.48
C LYS A 282 11.07 35.54 12.37
N ALA A 283 10.17 34.56 12.47
CA ALA A 283 9.09 34.37 11.53
C ALA A 283 8.14 35.60 11.52
N GLU A 284 7.71 36.06 12.68
CA GLU A 284 6.87 37.27 12.82
C GLU A 284 7.51 38.50 12.15
N ARG A 285 8.80 38.71 12.33
CA ARG A 285 9.52 39.84 11.70
C ARG A 285 9.69 39.67 10.19
N GLU A 286 10.03 38.49 9.73
CA GLU A 286 10.27 38.20 8.29
C GLU A 286 8.99 38.33 7.47
N PHE A 287 7.87 37.81 8.02
CA PHE A 287 6.57 37.81 7.34
C PHE A 287 5.65 38.95 7.74
N ASN A 288 6.14 39.83 8.63
CA ASN A 288 5.40 41.02 9.14
C ASN A 288 4.06 40.63 9.79
N LEU A 289 4.09 39.61 10.68
CA LEU A 289 2.93 39.09 11.41
C LEU A 289 2.84 39.77 12.79
N GLU A 290 1.61 40.05 13.26
CA GLU A 290 1.39 40.48 14.64
C GLU A 290 1.46 39.32 15.62
N ASN A 291 0.97 38.15 15.22
CA ASN A 291 1.00 36.93 16.01
C ASN A 291 1.14 35.73 15.06
N PHE A 292 2.18 34.91 15.26
CA PHE A 292 2.45 33.72 14.46
C PHE A 292 1.32 32.70 14.52
N ASN A 293 0.68 32.53 15.68
CA ASN A 293 -0.36 31.53 15.91
C ASN A 293 -1.78 32.00 15.58
N ASP A 294 -1.93 33.12 14.89
CA ASP A 294 -3.25 33.59 14.48
C ASP A 294 -3.84 32.72 13.36
N ILE A 295 -5.17 32.52 13.41
CA ILE A 295 -5.89 31.65 12.42
C ILE A 295 -5.66 32.18 10.99
N GLU A 296 -5.58 33.49 10.79
CA GLU A 296 -5.33 34.08 9.47
C GLU A 296 -3.96 33.70 8.89
N ASN A 297 -3.01 33.29 9.73
CA ASN A 297 -1.65 32.87 9.33
C ASN A 297 -1.47 31.35 9.21
N SER A 298 -2.55 30.56 9.39
CA SER A 298 -2.49 29.10 9.47
C SER A 298 -1.81 28.44 8.26
N GLU A 299 -2.08 28.91 7.04
CA GLU A 299 -1.46 28.39 5.82
C GLU A 299 0.07 28.65 5.79
N LEU A 300 0.52 29.84 6.16
CA LEU A 300 1.93 30.16 6.23
C LEU A 300 2.64 29.37 7.33
N VAL A 301 2.02 29.24 8.50
CA VAL A 301 2.52 28.44 9.63
C VAL A 301 2.67 26.97 9.22
N HIS A 302 1.68 26.44 8.53
CA HIS A 302 1.73 25.07 7.97
C HIS A 302 2.93 24.92 7.03
N ASN A 303 3.10 25.82 6.06
CA ASN A 303 4.22 25.77 5.10
C ASN A 303 5.59 25.88 5.79
N ILE A 304 5.72 26.71 6.83
CA ILE A 304 6.96 26.81 7.63
C ILE A 304 7.22 25.48 8.35
N ASN A 305 6.21 24.87 8.96
CA ASN A 305 6.35 23.60 9.65
C ASN A 305 6.76 22.46 8.68
N GLN A 306 6.21 22.42 7.47
CA GLN A 306 6.64 21.45 6.46
C GLN A 306 8.07 21.73 5.98
N ALA A 307 8.47 22.98 5.84
CA ALA A 307 9.86 23.31 5.51
C ALA A 307 10.83 22.91 6.62
N LEU A 308 10.47 23.09 7.90
CA LEU A 308 11.26 22.62 9.05
C LEU A 308 11.43 21.10 9.03
N ARG A 309 10.39 20.35 8.72
CA ARG A 309 10.46 18.89 8.58
C ARG A 309 11.34 18.48 7.39
N ALA A 310 11.18 19.17 6.25
CA ALA A 310 11.99 18.89 5.07
C ALA A 310 13.48 19.11 5.34
N HIS A 311 13.85 20.19 6.03
CA HIS A 311 15.25 20.50 6.34
C HIS A 311 15.83 19.70 7.51
N GLY A 312 15.04 19.51 8.58
CA GLY A 312 15.50 18.88 9.82
C GLY A 312 15.48 17.35 9.79
N ILE A 313 14.49 16.75 9.14
CA ILE A 313 14.23 15.31 9.24
C ILE A 313 14.55 14.59 7.94
N MET A 314 14.07 15.12 6.80
CA MET A 314 14.16 14.41 5.52
C MET A 314 15.55 14.49 4.91
N LYS A 315 16.16 13.34 4.67
CA LYS A 315 17.54 13.20 4.17
C LYS A 315 17.54 12.70 2.73
N LYS A 316 18.26 13.42 1.88
CA LYS A 316 18.51 12.99 0.50
C LYS A 316 19.29 11.67 0.48
N ASP A 317 18.99 10.82 -0.49
CA ASP A 317 19.56 9.47 -0.71
C ASP A 317 19.24 8.46 0.41
N ILE A 318 18.38 8.84 1.37
CA ILE A 318 17.85 7.95 2.41
C ILE A 318 16.33 7.91 2.31
N ASP A 319 15.66 9.04 2.53
CA ASP A 319 14.20 9.15 2.52
C ASP A 319 13.67 9.46 1.12
N TYR A 320 14.46 10.16 0.30
CA TYR A 320 14.12 10.51 -1.08
C TYR A 320 15.37 10.66 -1.95
N ILE A 321 15.18 10.55 -3.26
CA ILE A 321 16.20 10.88 -4.26
C ILE A 321 15.68 11.95 -5.20
N VAL A 322 16.63 12.68 -5.86
CA VAL A 322 16.28 13.59 -6.96
C VAL A 322 16.75 12.98 -8.27
N LYS A 323 15.83 12.72 -9.18
CA LYS A 323 16.11 12.14 -10.48
C LYS A 323 15.29 12.87 -11.54
N ASP A 324 15.92 13.24 -12.66
CA ASP A 324 15.29 13.91 -13.81
C ASP A 324 14.55 15.22 -13.45
N GLY A 325 14.94 15.88 -12.35
CA GLY A 325 14.32 17.11 -11.85
C GLY A 325 13.07 16.90 -11.00
N GLU A 326 12.83 15.66 -10.55
CA GLU A 326 11.72 15.28 -9.67
C GLU A 326 12.25 14.64 -8.38
N VAL A 327 11.51 14.85 -7.29
CA VAL A 327 11.73 14.18 -6.01
C VAL A 327 10.99 12.85 -6.04
N LEU A 328 11.71 11.77 -5.76
CA LEU A 328 11.15 10.42 -5.68
C LEU A 328 11.36 9.86 -4.29
N ILE A 329 10.31 9.30 -3.70
CA ILE A 329 10.36 8.69 -2.36
C ILE A 329 11.17 7.41 -2.40
N VAL A 330 11.98 7.18 -1.38
CA VAL A 330 12.62 5.90 -1.10
C VAL A 330 11.91 5.25 0.08
N ASP A 331 11.43 4.05 -0.10
CA ASP A 331 10.78 3.30 0.97
C ASP A 331 11.80 2.94 2.07
N GLU A 332 11.52 3.34 3.29
CA GLU A 332 12.38 3.16 4.46
C GLU A 332 12.67 1.66 4.74
N PHE A 333 11.73 0.76 4.39
CA PHE A 333 11.84 -0.66 4.69
C PHE A 333 12.49 -1.47 3.58
N THR A 334 12.11 -1.19 2.34
CA THR A 334 12.60 -1.95 1.19
C THR A 334 13.77 -1.27 0.51
N GLY A 335 14.02 0.02 0.77
CA GLY A 335 15.00 0.85 0.07
C GLY A 335 14.65 1.08 -1.40
N ARG A 336 13.41 0.81 -1.80
CA ARG A 336 12.93 0.91 -3.17
C ARG A 336 12.44 2.30 -3.50
N ILE A 337 12.65 2.72 -4.74
CA ILE A 337 12.06 3.96 -5.24
C ILE A 337 10.58 3.72 -5.47
N MET A 338 9.76 4.56 -4.85
CA MET A 338 8.30 4.52 -4.98
C MET A 338 7.87 5.52 -6.06
N TYR A 339 7.79 5.06 -7.29
CA TYR A 339 7.31 5.89 -8.39
C TYR A 339 5.84 6.25 -8.20
N GLY A 340 5.49 7.51 -8.51
CA GLY A 340 4.13 8.02 -8.45
C GLY A 340 3.57 8.23 -7.02
N ARG A 341 4.36 7.99 -5.97
CA ARG A 341 3.99 8.35 -4.59
C ARG A 341 4.57 9.69 -4.19
N ARG A 342 3.81 10.45 -3.40
CA ARG A 342 4.23 11.75 -2.86
C ARG A 342 3.99 11.76 -1.35
N TYR A 343 4.76 12.56 -0.62
CA TYR A 343 4.49 12.85 0.78
C TYR A 343 3.28 13.76 0.89
N ASN A 344 2.44 13.55 1.89
CA ASN A 344 1.21 14.28 2.13
C ASN A 344 1.45 15.66 2.77
N ASN A 345 0.38 16.43 2.88
CA ASN A 345 0.31 17.68 3.64
C ASN A 345 1.40 18.68 3.28
N GLY A 346 1.72 18.85 1.99
CA GLY A 346 2.71 19.82 1.55
C GLY A 346 4.17 19.44 1.80
N LEU A 347 4.47 18.31 2.49
CA LEU A 347 5.86 17.91 2.76
C LEU A 347 6.63 17.63 1.46
N HIS A 348 5.99 17.05 0.45
CA HIS A 348 6.65 16.80 -0.84
C HIS A 348 7.05 18.09 -1.52
N GLN A 349 6.16 19.08 -1.54
CA GLN A 349 6.41 20.42 -2.08
C GLN A 349 7.49 21.15 -1.30
N ALA A 350 7.55 20.98 0.03
CA ALA A 350 8.61 21.54 0.87
C ALA A 350 9.98 20.90 0.54
N ILE A 351 10.00 19.60 0.21
CA ILE A 351 11.23 18.92 -0.25
C ILE A 351 11.60 19.38 -1.66
N GLU A 352 10.63 19.53 -2.56
CA GLU A 352 10.85 20.10 -3.90
C GLU A 352 11.42 21.52 -3.82
N ALA A 353 10.93 22.35 -2.89
CA ALA A 353 11.47 23.68 -2.63
C ALA A 353 12.92 23.60 -2.12
N LYS A 354 13.20 22.76 -1.13
CA LYS A 354 14.51 22.51 -0.56
C LYS A 354 15.55 22.07 -1.61
N GLU A 355 15.17 21.19 -2.52
CA GLU A 355 16.04 20.68 -3.58
C GLU A 355 16.04 21.57 -4.82
N HIS A 356 15.33 22.72 -4.79
CA HIS A 356 15.25 23.70 -5.88
C HIS A 356 14.81 23.10 -7.22
N VAL A 357 13.95 22.07 -7.16
CA VAL A 357 13.28 21.51 -8.35
C VAL A 357 11.94 22.20 -8.60
N LYS A 358 11.26 21.85 -9.67
CA LYS A 358 9.93 22.39 -9.95
C LYS A 358 8.95 21.96 -8.86
N ILE A 359 8.37 22.91 -8.14
CA ILE A 359 7.32 22.63 -7.17
C ILE A 359 6.05 22.34 -7.95
N ALA A 360 5.48 21.15 -7.73
CA ALA A 360 4.20 20.77 -8.33
C ALA A 360 3.04 21.36 -7.53
N ASP A 361 1.87 21.48 -8.19
CA ASP A 361 0.65 21.95 -7.55
C ASP A 361 0.32 21.08 -6.32
N GLU A 362 -0.32 21.65 -5.33
CA GLU A 362 -0.82 20.90 -4.18
C GLU A 362 -1.77 19.79 -4.65
N SER A 363 -1.72 18.68 -3.96
CA SER A 363 -2.62 17.56 -4.22
C SER A 363 -3.75 17.57 -3.21
N LYS A 364 -4.99 17.60 -3.70
CA LYS A 364 -6.18 17.38 -2.88
C LYS A 364 -6.45 15.89 -2.78
N THR A 365 -6.76 15.38 -1.58
CA THR A 365 -7.12 13.98 -1.37
C THR A 365 -8.51 13.73 -1.92
N LEU A 366 -8.62 12.87 -2.94
CA LEU A 366 -9.90 12.48 -3.53
C LEU A 366 -10.51 11.26 -2.83
N ALA A 367 -9.68 10.29 -2.47
CA ALA A 367 -10.10 9.10 -1.75
C ALA A 367 -8.91 8.52 -0.97
N THR A 368 -9.18 7.94 0.18
CA THR A 368 -8.17 7.33 1.03
C THR A 368 -8.72 6.10 1.74
N ILE A 369 -7.87 5.10 1.99
CA ILE A 369 -8.15 3.96 2.85
C ILE A 369 -6.85 3.39 3.40
N THR A 370 -6.83 2.97 4.65
CA THR A 370 -5.69 2.21 5.19
C THR A 370 -5.73 0.75 4.72
N PHE A 371 -4.55 0.11 4.63
CA PHE A 371 -4.50 -1.34 4.34
C PHE A 371 -5.28 -2.15 5.39
N GLN A 372 -5.21 -1.71 6.66
CA GLN A 372 -5.92 -2.36 7.75
C GLN A 372 -7.42 -2.41 7.46
N ASN A 373 -8.03 -1.28 7.14
CA ASN A 373 -9.46 -1.20 6.88
C ASN A 373 -9.84 -1.89 5.57
N TYR A 374 -9.01 -1.79 4.52
CA TYR A 374 -9.28 -2.48 3.27
C TYR A 374 -9.31 -4.00 3.43
N PHE A 375 -8.28 -4.61 4.07
CA PHE A 375 -8.24 -6.06 4.24
C PHE A 375 -9.25 -6.60 5.26
N ARG A 376 -9.71 -5.77 6.21
CA ARG A 376 -10.81 -6.12 7.13
C ARG A 376 -12.17 -6.20 6.45
N MET A 377 -12.32 -5.71 5.23
CA MET A 377 -13.57 -5.78 4.46
C MET A 377 -13.81 -7.15 3.81
N TYR A 378 -12.79 -8.00 3.70
CA TYR A 378 -13.00 -9.35 3.19
C TYR A 378 -13.81 -10.20 4.17
N ASP A 379 -14.79 -10.95 3.66
CA ASP A 379 -15.57 -11.91 4.48
C ASP A 379 -14.65 -12.92 5.16
N LYS A 380 -13.58 -13.35 4.46
CA LYS A 380 -12.54 -14.22 4.98
C LYS A 380 -11.16 -13.72 4.56
N LEU A 381 -10.30 -13.53 5.55
CA LEU A 381 -8.90 -13.15 5.36
C LEU A 381 -7.99 -14.24 5.92
N SER A 382 -6.94 -14.57 5.20
CA SER A 382 -5.86 -15.42 5.67
C SER A 382 -4.52 -14.97 5.10
N GLY A 383 -3.44 -15.48 5.66
CA GLY A 383 -2.14 -15.12 5.15
C GLY A 383 -1.05 -16.10 5.52
N MET A 384 0.07 -15.98 4.84
CA MET A 384 1.23 -16.83 5.03
C MET A 384 2.52 -16.01 5.03
N THR A 385 3.44 -16.38 5.88
CA THR A 385 4.79 -15.80 5.97
C THR A 385 5.72 -16.75 6.72
N GLY A 386 7.00 -16.47 6.76
CA GLY A 386 7.98 -17.20 7.57
C GLY A 386 8.19 -16.65 8.98
N THR A 387 7.55 -15.52 9.35
CA THR A 387 7.94 -14.70 10.50
C THR A 387 6.79 -13.93 11.17
N ALA A 388 5.57 -14.48 11.20
CA ALA A 388 4.42 -13.79 11.79
C ALA A 388 4.35 -13.84 13.32
N MET A 389 4.92 -14.88 13.96
CA MET A 389 4.76 -15.14 15.38
C MET A 389 5.26 -13.99 16.27
N THR A 390 6.22 -13.20 15.81
CA THR A 390 6.74 -12.04 16.54
C THR A 390 5.69 -10.92 16.67
N GLU A 391 4.75 -10.85 15.74
CA GLU A 391 3.70 -9.85 15.62
C GLU A 391 2.29 -10.43 15.88
N GLU A 392 2.19 -11.63 16.48
CA GLU A 392 0.92 -12.33 16.74
C GLU A 392 -0.09 -11.45 17.47
N ALA A 393 0.36 -10.69 18.48
CA ALA A 393 -0.51 -9.80 19.24
C ALA A 393 -1.16 -8.72 18.35
N GLU A 394 -0.41 -8.16 17.42
CA GLU A 394 -0.90 -7.15 16.49
C GLU A 394 -1.88 -7.75 15.48
N PHE A 395 -1.57 -8.91 14.91
CA PHE A 395 -2.49 -9.62 14.02
C PHE A 395 -3.82 -9.95 14.69
N GLN A 396 -3.77 -10.37 15.96
CA GLN A 396 -4.96 -10.69 16.71
C GLN A 396 -5.77 -9.44 17.08
N GLU A 397 -5.11 -8.35 17.48
CA GLU A 397 -5.79 -7.13 17.91
C GLU A 397 -6.43 -6.38 16.73
N ILE A 398 -5.70 -6.20 15.62
CA ILE A 398 -6.13 -5.40 14.48
C ILE A 398 -7.01 -6.22 13.53
N TYR A 399 -6.54 -7.40 13.13
CA TYR A 399 -7.16 -8.18 12.04
C TYR A 399 -7.98 -9.37 12.54
N LYS A 400 -7.97 -9.65 13.85
CA LYS A 400 -8.61 -10.83 14.46
C LYS A 400 -8.07 -12.17 13.92
N LEU A 401 -6.83 -12.17 13.47
CA LEU A 401 -6.14 -13.33 12.93
C LEU A 401 -5.18 -13.89 13.99
N ASP A 402 -5.21 -15.19 14.23
CA ASP A 402 -4.21 -15.89 15.03
C ASP A 402 -3.14 -16.53 14.15
N VAL A 403 -1.96 -16.71 14.70
CA VAL A 403 -0.79 -17.24 13.99
C VAL A 403 -0.54 -18.68 14.41
N ILE A 404 -0.46 -19.58 13.43
CA ILE A 404 -0.12 -20.98 13.67
C ILE A 404 1.23 -21.31 13.04
N GLU A 405 2.18 -21.68 13.90
CA GLU A 405 3.48 -22.15 13.44
C GLU A 405 3.36 -23.58 12.89
N ILE A 406 3.64 -23.76 11.61
CA ILE A 406 3.60 -25.04 10.92
C ILE A 406 4.98 -25.69 11.03
N PRO A 407 5.07 -26.99 11.41
CA PRO A 407 6.35 -27.67 11.48
C PRO A 407 6.99 -27.77 10.08
N THR A 408 8.31 -27.71 10.04
CA THR A 408 9.08 -27.89 8.79
C THR A 408 9.02 -29.33 8.30
N ASN A 409 9.05 -29.53 6.97
CA ASN A 409 9.07 -30.88 6.38
C ASN A 409 10.32 -31.67 6.77
N LYS A 410 11.48 -31.01 6.82
CA LYS A 410 12.73 -31.56 7.34
C LYS A 410 13.23 -30.71 8.51
N PRO A 411 13.90 -31.31 9.51
CA PRO A 411 14.47 -30.57 10.63
C PRO A 411 15.41 -29.45 10.12
N MET A 412 15.28 -28.26 10.69
CA MET A 412 16.23 -27.16 10.45
C MET A 412 17.51 -27.44 11.23
N ILE A 413 18.64 -27.50 10.52
CA ILE A 413 19.98 -27.79 11.06
C ILE A 413 20.94 -26.61 10.98
N ARG A 414 20.44 -25.40 10.62
CA ARG A 414 21.21 -24.16 10.61
C ARG A 414 21.71 -23.82 12.01
N ASP A 415 22.98 -23.41 12.10
CA ASP A 415 23.59 -22.93 13.33
C ASP A 415 23.44 -21.41 13.44
N ASP A 416 22.66 -20.97 14.43
CA ASP A 416 22.42 -19.54 14.71
C ASP A 416 23.31 -19.13 15.88
N HIS A 417 24.46 -18.49 15.57
CA HIS A 417 25.42 -18.02 16.56
C HIS A 417 24.92 -16.80 17.34
N HIS A 418 25.47 -16.58 18.53
CA HIS A 418 25.21 -15.37 19.31
C HIS A 418 25.75 -14.13 18.62
N ASP A 419 25.12 -12.99 18.93
CA ASP A 419 25.60 -11.69 18.44
C ASP A 419 26.96 -11.36 19.02
N ILE A 420 27.79 -10.70 18.20
CA ILE A 420 29.09 -10.18 18.64
C ILE A 420 29.02 -8.65 18.61
N ILE A 421 29.36 -8.04 19.75
CA ILE A 421 29.31 -6.58 19.90
C ILE A 421 30.72 -6.00 19.97
N TYR A 422 30.92 -4.91 19.23
CA TYR A 422 32.14 -4.12 19.19
C TYR A 422 31.89 -2.71 19.70
N LYS A 423 32.95 -2.05 20.21
CA LYS A 423 32.87 -0.70 20.76
C LYS A 423 32.50 0.33 19.68
N ASN A 424 33.07 0.19 18.48
CA ASN A 424 32.82 1.13 17.38
C ASN A 424 32.57 0.43 16.04
N GLU A 425 31.99 1.15 15.09
CA GLU A 425 31.64 0.66 13.77
C GLU A 425 32.83 0.15 12.97
N ASN A 426 34.01 0.78 13.11
CA ASN A 426 35.21 0.39 12.37
C ASN A 426 35.74 -0.97 12.83
N ALA A 427 35.73 -1.26 14.13
CA ALA A 427 36.10 -2.55 14.69
C ALA A 427 35.15 -3.65 14.20
N LYS A 428 33.86 -3.37 14.21
CA LYS A 428 32.80 -4.25 13.66
C LYS A 428 33.08 -4.62 12.20
N TYR A 429 33.33 -3.63 11.33
CA TYR A 429 33.60 -3.92 9.91
C TYR A 429 34.87 -4.70 9.68
N ARG A 430 35.96 -4.45 10.47
CA ARG A 430 37.17 -5.27 10.41
C ARG A 430 36.88 -6.75 10.72
N ALA A 431 36.07 -7.00 11.74
CA ALA A 431 35.66 -8.34 12.11
C ALA A 431 34.79 -9.02 11.04
N VAL A 432 33.80 -8.29 10.49
CA VAL A 432 32.97 -8.76 9.38
C VAL A 432 33.81 -9.16 8.16
N ILE A 433 34.79 -8.32 7.78
CA ILE A 433 35.68 -8.60 6.65
C ILE A 433 36.56 -9.82 6.93
N SER A 434 37.06 -9.98 8.17
CA SER A 434 37.84 -11.16 8.57
C SER A 434 37.03 -12.44 8.45
N ASP A 435 35.76 -12.43 8.89
CA ASP A 435 34.85 -13.59 8.79
C ASP A 435 34.49 -13.90 7.32
N ILE A 436 34.23 -12.86 6.50
CA ILE A 436 34.03 -13.04 5.06
C ILE A 436 35.25 -13.66 4.39
N LYS A 437 36.49 -13.24 4.74
CA LYS A 437 37.73 -13.81 4.21
C LYS A 437 37.87 -15.29 4.55
N GLU A 438 37.59 -15.66 5.80
CA GLU A 438 37.68 -17.06 6.24
C GLU A 438 36.67 -17.94 5.51
N SER A 439 35.41 -17.46 5.38
CA SER A 439 34.36 -18.19 4.67
C SER A 439 34.67 -18.29 3.17
N PHE A 440 35.13 -17.22 2.55
CA PHE A 440 35.56 -17.20 1.15
C PHE A 440 36.71 -18.20 0.87
N ALA A 441 37.69 -18.25 1.78
CA ALA A 441 38.80 -19.21 1.67
C ALA A 441 38.33 -20.68 1.77
N LYS A 442 37.28 -20.96 2.52
CA LYS A 442 36.63 -22.29 2.62
C LYS A 442 35.75 -22.60 1.42
N GLY A 443 35.44 -21.60 0.57
CA GLY A 443 34.47 -21.71 -0.53
C GLY A 443 33.02 -21.64 -0.07
N GLN A 444 32.77 -21.28 1.18
CA GLN A 444 31.43 -21.09 1.72
C GLN A 444 30.81 -19.82 1.15
N PRO A 445 29.59 -19.87 0.56
CA PRO A 445 28.91 -18.66 0.11
C PRO A 445 28.45 -17.82 1.29
N VAL A 446 28.57 -16.49 1.15
CA VAL A 446 28.23 -15.53 2.19
C VAL A 446 27.23 -14.52 1.66
N LEU A 447 26.13 -14.35 2.39
CA LEU A 447 25.17 -13.27 2.19
C LEU A 447 25.27 -12.29 3.37
N VAL A 448 25.66 -11.05 3.07
CA VAL A 448 25.79 -9.99 4.05
C VAL A 448 24.59 -9.06 3.99
N GLY A 449 23.83 -8.98 5.06
CA GLY A 449 22.71 -8.05 5.22
C GLY A 449 23.15 -6.72 5.80
N THR A 450 22.77 -5.60 5.18
CA THR A 450 22.99 -4.24 5.64
C THR A 450 21.69 -3.48 5.74
N VAL A 451 21.57 -2.52 6.66
CA VAL A 451 20.32 -1.76 6.90
C VAL A 451 20.15 -0.60 5.94
N SER A 452 21.22 -0.09 5.31
CA SER A 452 21.13 1.02 4.36
C SER A 452 22.04 0.86 3.15
N ILE A 453 21.73 1.61 2.09
CA ILE A 453 22.54 1.67 0.86
C ILE A 453 23.94 2.18 1.17
N GLU A 454 24.06 3.22 1.99
CA GLU A 454 25.32 3.81 2.39
C GLU A 454 26.26 2.79 3.07
N LYS A 455 25.71 2.04 4.04
CA LYS A 455 26.45 0.99 4.74
C LYS A 455 26.87 -0.15 3.81
N SER A 456 26.02 -0.49 2.84
CA SER A 456 26.32 -1.47 1.80
C SER A 456 27.48 -1.01 0.90
N GLU A 457 27.47 0.25 0.46
CA GLU A 457 28.54 0.83 -0.35
C GLU A 457 29.86 0.98 0.44
N LYS A 458 29.78 1.39 1.72
CA LYS A 458 30.94 1.46 2.64
C LYS A 458 31.62 0.09 2.76
N LEU A 459 30.85 -0.96 3.04
CA LEU A 459 31.39 -2.32 3.14
C LEU A 459 31.94 -2.81 1.80
N SER A 460 31.25 -2.54 0.69
CA SER A 460 31.73 -2.88 -0.66
C SER A 460 33.10 -2.25 -0.96
N ASN A 461 33.29 -0.96 -0.62
CA ASN A 461 34.56 -0.27 -0.81
C ASN A 461 35.68 -0.87 0.05
N MET A 462 35.35 -1.32 1.25
CA MET A 462 36.32 -1.99 2.12
C MET A 462 36.71 -3.37 1.56
N LEU A 463 35.77 -4.17 1.09
CA LEU A 463 36.02 -5.48 0.47
C LEU A 463 36.82 -5.37 -0.84
N LYS A 464 36.57 -4.31 -1.64
CA LYS A 464 37.41 -4.02 -2.83
C LYS A 464 38.88 -3.77 -2.48
N LYS A 465 39.14 -3.01 -1.41
CA LYS A 465 40.52 -2.76 -0.93
C LYS A 465 41.22 -4.05 -0.50
N GLU A 466 40.49 -5.00 0.03
CA GLU A 466 40.97 -6.30 0.45
C GLU A 466 41.03 -7.35 -0.70
N GLY A 467 40.62 -6.96 -1.91
CA GLY A 467 40.69 -7.82 -3.10
C GLY A 467 39.63 -8.93 -3.14
N ILE A 468 38.59 -8.87 -2.33
CA ILE A 468 37.50 -9.85 -2.29
C ILE A 468 36.49 -9.55 -3.39
N LYS A 469 36.29 -10.50 -4.31
CA LYS A 469 35.23 -10.39 -5.32
C LYS A 469 33.87 -10.52 -4.66
N HIS A 470 33.01 -9.56 -4.88
CA HIS A 470 31.64 -9.57 -4.32
C HIS A 470 30.65 -8.87 -5.26
N GLN A 471 29.37 -9.11 -5.02
CA GLN A 471 28.25 -8.47 -5.69
C GLN A 471 27.48 -7.63 -4.67
N VAL A 472 26.93 -6.49 -5.13
CA VAL A 472 26.13 -5.59 -4.28
C VAL A 472 24.74 -5.48 -4.85
N LEU A 473 23.76 -5.73 -4.00
CA LEU A 473 22.34 -5.59 -4.26
C LEU A 473 21.79 -4.42 -3.45
N ASN A 474 21.45 -3.38 -4.15
CA ASN A 474 20.77 -2.23 -3.55
C ASN A 474 19.73 -1.69 -4.53
N ALA A 475 18.89 -0.77 -4.07
CA ALA A 475 17.80 -0.17 -4.85
C ALA A 475 18.20 0.46 -6.20
N LYS A 476 19.50 0.69 -6.43
CA LYS A 476 20.01 1.22 -7.69
C LYS A 476 19.99 0.19 -8.84
N PHE A 477 19.88 -1.12 -8.55
CA PHE A 477 20.00 -2.23 -9.52
C PHE A 477 18.79 -3.16 -9.55
N HIS A 478 17.62 -2.60 -9.42
CA HIS A 478 16.34 -3.30 -9.23
C HIS A 478 16.06 -4.42 -10.24
N GLU A 479 16.27 -4.17 -11.54
CA GLU A 479 15.96 -5.13 -12.61
C GLU A 479 16.82 -6.41 -12.55
N LYS A 480 18.01 -6.33 -11.95
CA LYS A 480 18.95 -7.46 -11.81
C LYS A 480 18.92 -8.14 -10.45
N GLU A 481 18.08 -7.66 -9.55
CA GLU A 481 18.04 -8.12 -8.17
C GLU A 481 17.76 -9.63 -8.04
N ALA A 482 16.70 -10.10 -8.66
CA ALA A 482 16.32 -11.50 -8.64
C ALA A 482 17.39 -12.42 -9.26
N GLU A 483 18.07 -11.91 -10.30
CA GLU A 483 19.14 -12.64 -10.98
C GLU A 483 20.39 -12.79 -10.12
N ILE A 484 20.79 -11.73 -9.42
CA ILE A 484 22.00 -11.73 -8.57
C ILE A 484 21.77 -12.60 -7.33
N ILE A 485 20.60 -12.46 -6.69
CA ILE A 485 20.30 -13.22 -5.46
C ILE A 485 20.20 -14.72 -5.75
N ALA A 486 19.69 -15.09 -6.93
CA ALA A 486 19.63 -16.49 -7.34
C ALA A 486 21.01 -17.17 -7.40
N GLN A 487 22.09 -16.40 -7.60
CA GLN A 487 23.48 -16.89 -7.61
C GLN A 487 24.20 -16.75 -6.27
N ALA A 488 23.59 -16.16 -5.25
CA ALA A 488 24.21 -15.95 -3.96
C ALA A 488 24.60 -17.26 -3.22
N GLY A 489 23.98 -18.38 -3.59
CA GLY A 489 24.30 -19.71 -3.06
C GLY A 489 25.44 -20.46 -3.78
N LYS A 490 26.13 -19.84 -4.73
CA LYS A 490 27.21 -20.45 -5.49
C LYS A 490 28.50 -20.53 -4.67
N PHE A 491 29.33 -21.56 -4.92
CA PHE A 491 30.57 -21.78 -4.19
C PHE A 491 31.49 -20.55 -4.17
N GLY A 492 31.88 -20.11 -2.97
CA GLY A 492 32.76 -18.96 -2.76
C GLY A 492 32.22 -17.60 -3.19
N THR A 493 30.89 -17.45 -3.32
CA THR A 493 30.27 -16.16 -3.67
C THR A 493 30.06 -15.30 -2.42
N VAL A 494 30.38 -14.00 -2.52
CA VAL A 494 30.05 -13.00 -1.51
C VAL A 494 29.06 -12.02 -2.09
N THR A 495 27.89 -11.90 -1.44
CA THR A 495 26.81 -11.00 -1.86
C THR A 495 26.47 -10.05 -0.70
N ILE A 496 26.51 -8.75 -0.93
CA ILE A 496 26.01 -7.74 0.00
C ILE A 496 24.61 -7.37 -0.46
N ALA A 497 23.64 -7.46 0.43
CA ALA A 497 22.26 -7.10 0.14
C ALA A 497 21.77 -6.09 1.17
N THR A 498 21.13 -5.00 0.71
CA THR A 498 20.31 -4.17 1.60
C THR A 498 19.09 -4.94 2.05
N ASN A 499 18.51 -4.48 3.15
CA ASN A 499 17.34 -5.04 3.76
C ASN A 499 16.29 -5.43 2.69
N MET A 500 15.65 -6.59 2.80
CA MET A 500 14.59 -7.07 1.91
C MET A 500 14.96 -7.36 0.43
N ALA A 501 16.17 -7.02 -0.05
CA ALA A 501 16.56 -7.34 -1.41
C ALA A 501 16.43 -8.85 -1.69
N GLY A 502 15.74 -9.22 -2.78
CA GLY A 502 15.46 -10.61 -3.16
C GLY A 502 14.42 -11.33 -2.29
N ARG A 503 13.51 -10.62 -1.63
CA ARG A 503 12.35 -11.23 -0.95
C ARG A 503 11.48 -11.95 -1.98
N GLY A 504 10.94 -13.12 -1.63
CA GLY A 504 10.18 -13.95 -2.56
C GLY A 504 11.04 -14.75 -3.56
N THR A 505 12.38 -14.59 -3.54
CA THR A 505 13.31 -15.35 -4.38
C THR A 505 14.11 -16.34 -3.53
N ASP A 506 14.14 -17.61 -3.95
CA ASP A 506 14.89 -18.65 -3.27
C ASP A 506 16.38 -18.61 -3.63
N ILE A 507 17.25 -18.71 -2.61
CA ILE A 507 18.68 -18.89 -2.78
C ILE A 507 18.96 -20.39 -2.80
N MET A 508 19.32 -20.92 -3.95
CA MET A 508 19.65 -22.33 -4.11
C MET A 508 21.14 -22.56 -3.93
N LEU A 509 21.51 -23.55 -3.10
CA LEU A 509 22.92 -23.94 -2.94
C LEU A 509 23.47 -24.51 -4.25
N GLY A 510 24.64 -24.04 -4.65
CA GLY A 510 25.29 -24.38 -5.93
C GLY A 510 24.93 -23.42 -7.07
N GLY A 511 23.94 -22.52 -6.89
CA GLY A 511 23.49 -21.57 -7.89
C GLY A 511 22.15 -21.94 -8.51
N ASN A 512 21.70 -21.14 -9.48
CA ASN A 512 20.42 -21.29 -10.15
C ASN A 512 20.63 -21.62 -11.64
N SER A 513 20.23 -22.82 -12.04
CA SER A 513 20.35 -23.30 -13.43
C SER A 513 19.51 -22.49 -14.42
N GLU A 514 18.36 -22.01 -13.99
CA GLU A 514 17.48 -21.19 -14.82
C GLU A 514 18.15 -19.88 -15.21
N TYR A 515 18.77 -19.21 -14.23
CA TYR A 515 19.53 -17.99 -14.49
C TYR A 515 20.69 -18.22 -15.47
N LEU A 516 21.46 -19.29 -15.26
CA LEU A 516 22.58 -19.62 -16.14
C LEU A 516 22.10 -19.92 -17.57
N ALA A 517 20.97 -20.62 -17.71
CA ALA A 517 20.35 -20.87 -19.00
C ALA A 517 19.90 -19.57 -19.70
N LYS A 518 19.25 -18.65 -18.98
CA LYS A 518 18.88 -17.32 -19.50
C LYS A 518 20.11 -16.53 -19.95
N GLN A 519 21.18 -16.53 -19.15
CA GLN A 519 22.42 -15.84 -19.48
C GLN A 519 23.09 -16.43 -20.74
N GLU A 520 23.05 -17.75 -20.92
CA GLU A 520 23.59 -18.41 -22.11
C GLU A 520 22.71 -18.11 -23.35
N MET A 521 21.38 -18.04 -23.20
CA MET A 521 20.49 -17.62 -24.29
C MET A 521 20.78 -16.18 -24.74
N ARG A 522 21.03 -15.23 -23.81
CA ARG A 522 21.48 -13.88 -24.14
C ARG A 522 22.77 -13.89 -24.99
N LYS A 523 23.72 -14.74 -24.64
CA LYS A 523 24.95 -14.91 -25.40
C LYS A 523 24.71 -15.49 -26.80
N PHE A 524 23.67 -16.31 -26.96
CA PHE A 524 23.23 -16.80 -28.28
C PHE A 524 22.43 -15.79 -29.09
N GLY A 525 22.18 -14.59 -28.57
CA GLY A 525 21.51 -13.50 -29.25
C GLY A 525 19.98 -13.49 -29.15
N TYR A 526 19.40 -14.25 -28.23
CA TYR A 526 17.96 -14.17 -27.93
C TYR A 526 17.64 -12.81 -27.29
N SER A 527 16.56 -12.17 -27.72
CA SER A 527 16.03 -10.95 -27.08
C SER A 527 15.47 -11.23 -25.70
N GLU A 528 15.36 -10.21 -24.85
CA GLU A 528 14.74 -10.35 -23.52
C GLU A 528 13.30 -10.88 -23.62
N ASP A 529 12.52 -10.37 -24.59
CA ASP A 529 11.16 -10.87 -24.83
C ASP A 529 11.12 -12.36 -25.20
N GLN A 530 12.05 -12.82 -26.02
CA GLN A 530 12.15 -14.25 -26.37
C GLN A 530 12.55 -15.10 -25.17
N ILE A 531 13.42 -14.59 -24.29
CA ILE A 531 13.83 -15.27 -23.05
C ILE A 531 12.67 -15.30 -22.05
N GLU A 532 11.91 -14.21 -21.93
CA GLU A 532 10.72 -14.15 -21.09
C GLU A 532 9.66 -15.15 -21.58
N GLN A 533 9.38 -15.18 -22.87
CA GLN A 533 8.45 -16.15 -23.48
C GLN A 533 8.95 -17.61 -23.37
N ALA A 534 10.27 -17.83 -23.44
CA ALA A 534 10.86 -19.16 -23.26
C ALA A 534 10.68 -19.68 -21.84
N THR A 535 10.69 -18.79 -20.85
CA THR A 535 10.54 -19.12 -19.43
C THR A 535 9.11 -18.98 -18.91
N ALA A 536 8.24 -18.32 -19.69
CA ALA A 536 6.83 -18.18 -19.36
C ALA A 536 6.11 -19.54 -19.33
N PHE A 537 5.12 -19.63 -18.46
CA PHE A 537 4.37 -20.85 -18.24
C PHE A 537 3.06 -20.90 -19.04
N ASN A 538 2.73 -19.87 -19.83
CA ASN A 538 1.56 -19.84 -20.71
C ASN A 538 1.63 -20.90 -21.81
N GLU A 539 0.48 -21.41 -22.24
CA GLU A 539 0.39 -22.28 -23.43
C GLU A 539 0.52 -21.43 -24.69
N THR A 540 1.25 -21.93 -25.68
CA THR A 540 1.43 -21.26 -26.97
C THR A 540 1.64 -22.26 -28.07
N ASP A 541 1.11 -21.97 -29.26
CA ASP A 541 1.32 -22.74 -30.48
C ASP A 541 2.39 -22.10 -31.39
N ASP A 542 2.99 -20.99 -30.96
CA ASP A 542 4.04 -20.28 -31.70
C ASP A 542 5.32 -21.13 -31.76
N GLN A 543 5.73 -21.46 -32.98
CA GLN A 543 6.88 -22.33 -33.24
C GLN A 543 8.20 -21.69 -32.77
N GLU A 544 8.34 -20.36 -32.83
CA GLU A 544 9.56 -19.67 -32.39
C GLU A 544 9.65 -19.71 -30.87
N VAL A 545 8.53 -19.49 -30.20
CA VAL A 545 8.46 -19.59 -28.74
C VAL A 545 8.71 -21.02 -28.27
N LEU A 546 8.14 -22.05 -28.96
CA LEU A 546 8.38 -23.46 -28.65
C LEU A 546 9.84 -23.83 -28.85
N ALA A 547 10.49 -23.35 -29.93
CA ALA A 547 11.93 -23.57 -30.17
C ALA A 547 12.77 -22.93 -29.06
N SER A 548 12.46 -21.71 -28.66
CA SER A 548 13.12 -21.00 -27.54
C SER A 548 12.95 -21.76 -26.23
N ARG A 549 11.75 -22.30 -25.95
CA ARG A 549 11.45 -23.13 -24.76
C ARG A 549 12.25 -24.46 -24.76
N ASN A 550 12.36 -25.09 -25.90
CA ASN A 550 13.16 -26.32 -26.01
C ASN A 550 14.64 -26.03 -25.78
N LYS A 551 15.15 -24.93 -26.35
CA LYS A 551 16.54 -24.50 -26.10
C LYS A 551 16.79 -24.16 -24.63
N PHE A 552 15.86 -23.44 -24.00
CA PHE A 552 15.94 -23.16 -22.56
C PHE A 552 15.97 -24.42 -21.70
N LYS A 553 15.10 -25.42 -22.00
CA LYS A 553 15.06 -26.70 -21.29
C LYS A 553 16.37 -27.48 -21.45
N GLU A 554 16.94 -27.50 -22.66
CA GLU A 554 18.23 -28.14 -22.92
C GLU A 554 19.34 -27.49 -22.06
N LEU A 555 19.44 -26.18 -22.09
CA LEU A 555 20.45 -25.44 -21.34
C LEU A 555 20.24 -25.60 -19.82
N LYS A 556 19.00 -25.53 -19.36
CA LYS A 556 18.68 -25.75 -17.94
C LYS A 556 19.10 -27.15 -17.48
N ALA A 557 18.79 -28.20 -18.24
CA ALA A 557 19.20 -29.57 -17.93
C ALA A 557 20.73 -29.75 -17.88
N LYS A 558 21.47 -29.08 -18.77
CA LYS A 558 22.93 -29.02 -18.73
C LYS A 558 23.40 -28.41 -17.39
N TYR A 559 22.88 -27.24 -17.04
CA TYR A 559 23.29 -26.54 -15.80
C TYR A 559 22.80 -27.24 -14.53
N ASP A 560 21.66 -27.92 -14.53
CA ASP A 560 21.20 -28.73 -13.40
C ASP A 560 22.22 -29.84 -13.04
N ASN A 561 22.87 -30.44 -14.05
CA ASN A 561 23.94 -31.43 -13.83
C ASN A 561 25.22 -30.77 -13.27
N GLU A 562 25.65 -29.64 -13.81
CA GLU A 562 26.83 -28.90 -13.34
C GLU A 562 26.67 -28.40 -11.87
N ILE A 563 25.47 -27.91 -11.53
CA ILE A 563 25.16 -27.38 -10.20
C ILE A 563 25.13 -28.50 -9.14
N LYS A 564 24.83 -29.72 -9.51
CA LYS A 564 24.75 -30.84 -8.57
C LYS A 564 26.07 -31.07 -7.82
N ASP A 565 27.19 -31.06 -8.56
CA ASP A 565 28.53 -31.20 -7.99
C ASP A 565 28.95 -29.97 -7.16
N GLU A 566 28.50 -28.77 -7.60
CA GLU A 566 28.77 -27.52 -6.88
C GLU A 566 27.97 -27.44 -5.58
N LYS A 567 26.73 -27.90 -5.61
CA LYS A 567 25.87 -28.00 -4.41
C LYS A 567 26.50 -28.87 -3.32
N GLU A 568 27.06 -30.03 -3.67
CA GLU A 568 27.74 -30.93 -2.72
C GLU A 568 28.95 -30.26 -2.09
N LYS A 569 29.73 -29.48 -2.87
CA LYS A 569 30.87 -28.72 -2.35
C LYS A 569 30.41 -27.62 -1.37
N VAL A 570 29.33 -26.90 -1.70
CA VAL A 570 28.77 -25.86 -0.83
C VAL A 570 28.23 -26.47 0.48
N ILE A 571 27.53 -27.60 0.40
CA ILE A 571 27.06 -28.33 1.59
C ILE A 571 28.24 -28.77 2.45
N SER A 572 29.32 -29.29 1.85
CA SER A 572 30.53 -29.68 2.58
C SER A 572 31.28 -28.50 3.18
N ALA A 573 31.15 -27.29 2.62
CA ALA A 573 31.72 -26.05 3.16
C ALA A 573 30.90 -25.42 4.29
N GLY A 574 29.71 -25.99 4.64
CA GLY A 574 28.84 -25.51 5.71
C GLY A 574 27.56 -24.84 5.25
N GLY A 575 27.25 -24.85 3.92
CA GLY A 575 26.08 -24.23 3.34
C GLY A 575 26.20 -22.71 3.25
N LEU A 576 25.06 -22.01 3.12
CA LEU A 576 25.03 -20.54 3.02
C LEU A 576 25.22 -19.92 4.41
N LYS A 577 26.18 -19.00 4.51
CA LYS A 577 26.41 -18.19 5.72
C LYS A 577 25.73 -16.85 5.60
N ILE A 578 24.98 -16.46 6.64
CA ILE A 578 24.36 -15.16 6.77
C ILE A 578 25.16 -14.32 7.76
N ILE A 579 25.53 -13.12 7.34
CA ILE A 579 26.16 -12.12 8.19
C ILE A 579 25.26 -10.90 8.22
N GLY A 580 24.72 -10.57 9.40
CA GLY A 580 24.03 -9.28 9.63
C GLY A 580 25.05 -8.26 10.14
N THR A 581 25.16 -7.10 9.50
CA THR A 581 26.05 -6.04 9.94
C THR A 581 25.48 -5.19 11.06
N GLU A 582 24.19 -5.33 11.33
CA GLU A 582 23.41 -4.67 12.39
C GLU A 582 22.16 -5.46 12.69
N ARG A 583 21.53 -5.18 13.81
CA ARG A 583 20.16 -5.60 14.08
C ARG A 583 19.19 -4.58 13.50
N HIS A 584 18.12 -5.08 12.91
CA HIS A 584 17.03 -4.24 12.40
C HIS A 584 16.10 -3.78 13.54
N GLU A 585 15.26 -2.80 13.27
CA GLU A 585 14.24 -2.34 14.22
C GLU A 585 13.26 -3.45 14.65
N SER A 586 13.03 -4.45 13.81
CA SER A 586 12.15 -5.58 14.08
C SER A 586 12.91 -6.90 14.03
N ARG A 587 12.68 -7.75 15.04
CA ARG A 587 13.20 -9.14 15.10
C ARG A 587 12.74 -9.97 13.91
N ARG A 588 11.58 -9.66 13.38
CA ARG A 588 11.00 -10.30 12.21
C ARG A 588 11.91 -10.18 10.99
N ILE A 589 12.43 -8.99 10.72
CA ILE A 589 13.35 -8.72 9.61
C ILE A 589 14.65 -9.50 9.77
N ASP A 590 15.19 -9.57 11.00
CA ASP A 590 16.36 -10.40 11.30
C ASP A 590 16.10 -11.88 11.03
N ASN A 591 14.93 -12.38 11.42
CA ASN A 591 14.52 -13.76 11.17
C ASN A 591 14.31 -14.05 9.68
N GLN A 592 13.83 -13.08 8.90
CA GLN A 592 13.74 -13.22 7.44
C GLN A 592 15.12 -13.30 6.79
N LEU A 593 16.08 -12.51 7.28
CA LEU A 593 17.46 -12.58 6.81
C LEU A 593 18.09 -13.94 7.16
N ARG A 594 17.97 -14.41 8.40
CA ARG A 594 18.41 -15.75 8.81
C ARG A 594 17.73 -16.85 7.98
N GLY A 595 16.43 -16.72 7.71
CA GLY A 595 15.62 -17.67 6.97
C GLY A 595 16.02 -17.87 5.50
N ARG A 596 16.96 -17.07 4.99
CA ARG A 596 17.53 -17.28 3.66
C ARG A 596 18.48 -18.48 3.61
N SER A 597 18.97 -18.96 4.75
CA SER A 597 19.85 -20.10 4.92
C SER A 597 19.16 -21.23 5.71
N GLY A 598 19.65 -22.46 5.59
CA GLY A 598 19.14 -23.61 6.33
C GLY A 598 17.78 -24.10 5.87
N ARG A 599 17.49 -24.08 4.57
CA ARG A 599 16.20 -24.47 3.98
C ARG A 599 16.15 -25.98 3.69
N GLN A 600 14.99 -26.60 3.88
CA GLN A 600 14.72 -28.01 3.57
C GLN A 600 15.77 -28.98 4.13
N GLY A 601 16.33 -28.69 5.32
CA GLY A 601 17.36 -29.50 5.97
C GLY A 601 18.78 -29.29 5.41
N ASP A 602 19.01 -28.26 4.59
CA ASP A 602 20.36 -27.88 4.17
C ASP A 602 21.13 -27.25 5.37
N PRO A 603 22.46 -27.45 5.48
CA PRO A 603 23.27 -26.76 6.47
C PRO A 603 23.34 -25.25 6.20
N GLY A 604 23.69 -24.49 7.21
CA GLY A 604 23.88 -23.05 7.12
C GLY A 604 24.30 -22.46 8.46
N GLU A 605 24.72 -21.23 8.41
CA GLU A 605 25.14 -20.46 9.60
C GLU A 605 24.54 -19.07 9.57
N SER A 606 24.28 -18.48 10.74
CA SER A 606 23.94 -17.07 10.84
C SER A 606 24.62 -16.40 12.02
N ARG A 607 25.09 -15.16 11.82
CA ARG A 607 25.69 -14.34 12.86
C ARG A 607 25.44 -12.86 12.62
N PHE A 608 25.18 -12.11 13.71
CA PHE A 608 25.04 -10.66 13.68
C PHE A 608 26.23 -10.00 14.37
N TYR A 609 26.75 -8.95 13.71
CA TYR A 609 27.81 -8.09 14.20
C TYR A 609 27.22 -6.73 14.52
N ILE A 610 27.38 -6.27 15.76
CA ILE A 610 26.76 -5.07 16.30
C ILE A 610 27.84 -4.13 16.79
N SER A 611 27.61 -2.82 16.70
CA SER A 611 28.45 -1.83 17.38
C SER A 611 27.60 -0.93 18.27
N LEU A 612 28.23 -0.27 19.25
CA LEU A 612 27.54 0.72 20.09
C LEU A 612 27.15 1.97 19.30
N ASP A 613 27.77 2.16 18.12
CA ASP A 613 27.46 3.25 17.21
C ASP A 613 26.23 2.98 16.32
N ASP A 614 25.68 1.77 16.34
CA ASP A 614 24.50 1.41 15.56
C ASP A 614 23.26 2.12 16.12
N ASP A 615 22.36 2.57 15.24
CA ASP A 615 21.21 3.41 15.60
C ASP A 615 20.31 2.77 16.67
N LEU A 616 20.05 1.47 16.57
CA LEU A 616 19.27 0.73 17.58
C LEU A 616 19.93 0.79 18.97
N MET A 617 21.27 0.73 19.01
CA MET A 617 22.03 0.74 20.25
C MET A 617 22.07 2.13 20.87
N LYS A 618 22.22 3.19 20.06
CA LYS A 618 22.16 4.58 20.52
C LYS A 618 20.80 4.90 21.15
N ILE A 619 19.71 4.47 20.51
CA ILE A 619 18.35 4.85 20.93
C ILE A 619 17.89 4.08 22.17
N PHE A 620 18.29 2.80 22.35
CA PHE A 620 17.65 1.94 23.34
C PHE A 620 18.59 1.12 24.22
N GLY A 621 19.89 1.16 24.05
CA GLY A 621 20.80 0.24 24.73
C GLY A 621 22.19 0.74 25.07
N GLY A 622 22.59 1.92 24.65
CA GLY A 622 23.96 2.42 24.73
C GLY A 622 24.56 2.42 26.14
N ASP A 623 23.89 3.01 27.11
CA ASP A 623 24.45 3.30 28.42
C ASP A 623 24.81 2.07 29.25
N MET A 624 23.97 1.02 29.24
CA MET A 624 24.25 -0.17 30.02
C MET A 624 25.47 -0.94 29.47
N ILE A 625 25.55 -1.05 28.14
CA ILE A 625 26.59 -1.83 27.47
C ILE A 625 27.89 -1.04 27.44
N THR A 626 27.84 0.28 27.28
CA THR A 626 28.99 1.17 27.40
C THR A 626 29.64 1.05 28.77
N ARG A 627 28.83 1.07 29.85
CA ARG A 627 29.35 0.83 31.21
C ARG A 627 30.03 -0.54 31.36
N VAL A 628 29.49 -1.57 30.69
CA VAL A 628 30.14 -2.91 30.69
C VAL A 628 31.46 -2.87 29.97
N TYR A 629 31.57 -2.20 28.81
CA TYR A 629 32.85 -2.01 28.09
C TYR A 629 33.87 -1.24 28.94
N ASP A 630 33.47 -0.13 29.54
CA ASP A 630 34.32 0.70 30.36
C ASP A 630 34.78 0.00 31.65
N THR A 631 33.89 -0.83 32.25
CA THR A 631 34.22 -1.62 33.46
C THR A 631 35.19 -2.78 33.16
N LEU A 632 35.08 -3.36 31.94
CA LEU A 632 35.97 -4.45 31.51
C LEU A 632 37.35 -3.94 31.04
N GLY A 633 37.55 -2.63 30.82
CA GLY A 633 38.75 -2.08 30.24
C GLY A 633 39.11 -2.67 28.87
N ALA A 634 38.08 -3.04 28.09
CA ALA A 634 38.24 -3.77 26.86
C ALA A 634 38.82 -2.86 25.74
N ASP A 635 39.78 -3.39 24.96
CA ASP A 635 40.32 -2.73 23.76
C ASP A 635 39.20 -2.58 22.70
N GLU A 636 39.34 -1.58 21.81
CA GLU A 636 38.32 -1.29 20.77
C GLU A 636 38.00 -2.48 19.86
N ASP A 637 39.01 -3.34 19.59
CA ASP A 637 38.87 -4.53 18.76
C ASP A 637 38.44 -5.79 19.53
N MET A 638 38.24 -5.68 20.85
CA MET A 638 37.85 -6.83 21.67
C MET A 638 36.39 -7.16 21.49
N PRO A 639 36.01 -8.34 20.96
CA PRO A 639 34.65 -8.74 20.82
C PRO A 639 34.03 -9.12 22.16
N ILE A 640 32.81 -8.70 22.42
CA ILE A 640 32.01 -9.24 23.53
C ILE A 640 30.94 -10.13 22.95
N GLU A 641 31.02 -11.44 23.25
CA GLU A 641 30.01 -12.42 22.93
C GLU A 641 29.36 -12.89 24.26
N SER A 642 28.11 -12.53 24.47
CA SER A 642 27.38 -12.86 25.68
C SER A 642 25.87 -12.96 25.42
N LYS A 643 25.27 -14.04 25.94
CA LYS A 643 23.82 -14.22 25.89
C LYS A 643 23.05 -13.11 26.60
N ILE A 644 23.65 -12.50 27.64
CA ILE A 644 23.03 -11.39 28.39
C ILE A 644 22.88 -10.18 27.48
N ILE A 645 23.88 -9.90 26.65
CA ILE A 645 23.90 -8.75 25.75
C ILE A 645 22.97 -9.01 24.56
N SER A 646 22.98 -10.21 23.98
CA SER A 646 21.99 -10.57 22.96
C SER A 646 20.56 -10.39 23.44
N ASN A 647 20.26 -10.76 24.69
CA ASN A 647 18.96 -10.52 25.30
C ASN A 647 18.65 -9.03 25.50
N ALA A 648 19.66 -8.20 25.82
CA ALA A 648 19.48 -6.75 25.95
C ALA A 648 19.11 -6.10 24.61
N VAL A 649 19.79 -6.50 23.53
CA VAL A 649 19.47 -6.07 22.16
C VAL A 649 18.06 -6.51 21.75
N GLU A 650 17.70 -7.76 22.02
CA GLU A 650 16.33 -8.25 21.74
C GLU A 650 15.27 -7.46 22.53
N ASN A 651 15.53 -7.08 23.77
CA ASN A 651 14.63 -6.24 24.55
C ASN A 651 14.54 -4.80 23.99
N ALA A 652 15.62 -4.26 23.44
CA ALA A 652 15.61 -2.99 22.74
C ALA A 652 14.72 -3.09 21.48
N GLN A 653 14.87 -4.12 20.66
CA GLN A 653 13.99 -4.38 19.51
C GLN A 653 12.51 -4.49 19.92
N LYS A 654 12.19 -5.22 21.00
CA LYS A 654 10.81 -5.32 21.52
C LYS A 654 10.21 -3.96 21.89
N LYS A 655 11.02 -3.04 22.43
CA LYS A 655 10.56 -1.67 22.73
C LYS A 655 10.25 -0.88 21.46
N VAL A 656 11.11 -1.01 20.43
CA VAL A 656 10.88 -0.37 19.12
C VAL A 656 9.63 -0.95 18.45
N GLU A 657 9.50 -2.28 18.41
CA GLU A 657 8.32 -2.96 17.89
C GLU A 657 7.04 -2.48 18.60
N GLY A 658 7.06 -2.42 19.94
CA GLY A 658 5.92 -1.93 20.74
C GLY A 658 5.57 -0.47 20.45
N ARG A 659 6.58 0.41 20.26
CA ARG A 659 6.35 1.81 19.85
C ARG A 659 5.73 1.88 18.46
N ASN A 660 6.28 1.15 17.50
CA ASN A 660 5.77 1.11 16.14
C ASN A 660 4.34 0.57 16.08
N PHE A 661 4.04 -0.47 16.87
CA PHE A 661 2.68 -0.97 17.04
C PHE A 661 1.73 0.11 17.59
N SER A 662 2.16 0.84 18.65
CA SER A 662 1.34 1.93 19.19
C SER A 662 1.06 3.03 18.18
N ILE A 663 2.04 3.38 17.35
CA ILE A 663 1.86 4.37 16.26
C ILE A 663 0.82 3.85 15.25
N ARG A 664 0.97 2.60 14.76
CA ARG A 664 0.01 2.01 13.81
C ARG A 664 -1.40 1.91 14.40
N LYS A 665 -1.51 1.52 15.67
CA LYS A 665 -2.79 1.46 16.38
C LYS A 665 -3.43 2.85 16.51
N ASN A 666 -2.64 3.85 16.79
CA ASN A 666 -3.13 5.24 16.87
C ASN A 666 -3.65 5.72 15.51
N VAL A 667 -2.87 5.52 14.43
CA VAL A 667 -3.32 5.84 13.06
C VAL A 667 -4.63 5.12 12.73
N LEU A 668 -4.73 3.83 13.05
CA LEU A 668 -5.96 3.06 12.82
C LEU A 668 -7.14 3.61 13.63
N SER A 669 -6.92 4.04 14.88
CA SER A 669 -8.00 4.56 15.71
C SER A 669 -8.65 5.83 15.14
N TYR A 670 -7.88 6.67 14.44
CA TYR A 670 -8.40 7.81 13.69
C TYR A 670 -9.07 7.38 12.38
N ASP A 671 -8.45 6.46 11.64
CA ASP A 671 -9.02 5.99 10.37
C ASP A 671 -10.28 5.13 10.56
N ASP A 672 -10.46 4.48 11.71
CA ASP A 672 -11.69 3.74 12.04
C ASP A 672 -12.91 4.68 12.09
N VAL A 673 -12.75 5.94 12.53
CA VAL A 673 -13.81 6.95 12.49
C VAL A 673 -14.17 7.26 11.04
N MET A 674 -13.15 7.56 10.23
CA MET A 674 -13.32 7.81 8.79
C MET A 674 -13.89 6.57 8.06
N ASN A 675 -13.53 5.37 8.48
CA ASN A 675 -13.99 4.14 7.85
C ASN A 675 -15.50 3.90 8.04
N VAL A 676 -16.05 4.26 9.20
CA VAL A 676 -17.51 4.19 9.43
C VAL A 676 -18.23 5.16 8.51
N GLN A 677 -17.76 6.41 8.44
CA GLN A 677 -18.33 7.44 7.58
C GLN A 677 -18.20 7.09 6.09
N ARG A 678 -17.03 6.60 5.68
CA ARG A 678 -16.76 6.08 4.33
C ARG A 678 -17.73 4.97 3.95
N GLY A 679 -17.96 4.01 4.87
CA GLY A 679 -18.91 2.92 4.66
C GLY A 679 -20.32 3.45 4.35
N ILE A 680 -20.82 4.41 5.11
CA ILE A 680 -22.15 5.02 4.90
C ILE A 680 -22.21 5.68 3.51
N ILE A 681 -21.24 6.54 3.18
CA ILE A 681 -21.23 7.26 1.90
C ILE A 681 -21.09 6.32 0.70
N TYR A 682 -20.23 5.31 0.79
CA TYR A 682 -20.01 4.36 -0.31
C TYR A 682 -21.19 3.41 -0.49
N ASP A 683 -21.88 3.03 0.59
CA ASP A 683 -23.12 2.25 0.51
C ASP A 683 -24.27 3.05 -0.13
N GLU A 684 -24.44 4.30 0.24
CA GLU A 684 -25.42 5.19 -0.41
C GLU A 684 -25.10 5.40 -1.88
N ARG A 685 -23.83 5.67 -2.18
CA ARG A 685 -23.34 5.82 -3.54
C ARG A 685 -23.58 4.55 -4.37
N ARG A 686 -23.40 3.38 -3.77
CA ARG A 686 -23.65 2.08 -4.41
C ARG A 686 -25.11 1.87 -4.75
N LYS A 687 -26.04 2.24 -3.85
CA LYS A 687 -27.48 2.18 -4.11
C LYS A 687 -27.87 3.04 -5.30
N VAL A 688 -27.33 4.26 -5.38
CA VAL A 688 -27.54 5.15 -6.52
C VAL A 688 -27.02 4.55 -7.84
N LEU A 689 -25.85 3.88 -7.82
CA LEU A 689 -25.27 3.19 -8.97
C LEU A 689 -26.07 1.96 -9.38
N ASP A 690 -26.63 1.21 -8.41
CA ASP A 690 -27.40 0.00 -8.64
C ASP A 690 -28.81 0.30 -9.17
N GLY A 691 -29.23 1.57 -9.14
CA GLY A 691 -30.50 2.03 -9.71
C GLY A 691 -31.68 1.82 -8.79
N GLU A 692 -31.49 1.86 -7.46
CA GLU A 692 -32.59 1.95 -6.50
C GLU A 692 -33.50 3.15 -6.79
N ASP A 693 -34.75 3.13 -6.30
CA ASP A 693 -35.75 4.18 -6.62
C ASP A 693 -35.27 5.57 -6.13
N LEU A 694 -34.56 6.25 -7.01
CA LEU A 694 -34.01 7.60 -6.75
C LEU A 694 -35.14 8.60 -6.48
N LYS A 695 -36.31 8.45 -7.10
CA LYS A 695 -37.43 9.33 -6.87
C LYS A 695 -37.90 9.29 -5.41
N GLU A 696 -38.06 8.10 -4.85
CA GLU A 696 -38.42 7.94 -3.44
C GLU A 696 -37.37 8.51 -2.52
N HIS A 697 -36.08 8.27 -2.81
CA HIS A 697 -34.96 8.79 -2.02
C HIS A 697 -34.89 10.31 -2.02
N ILE A 698 -35.00 10.95 -3.20
CA ILE A 698 -35.01 12.41 -3.33
C ILE A 698 -36.25 13.02 -2.67
N THR A 699 -37.40 12.36 -2.82
CA THR A 699 -38.64 12.80 -2.15
C THR A 699 -38.47 12.80 -0.63
N LYS A 700 -37.82 11.78 -0.05
CA LYS A 700 -37.50 11.76 1.37
C LYS A 700 -36.56 12.89 1.78
N MET A 701 -35.51 13.16 0.98
CA MET A 701 -34.61 14.29 1.21
C MET A 701 -35.36 15.62 1.21
N MET A 702 -36.23 15.84 0.22
CA MET A 702 -37.03 17.07 0.13
C MET A 702 -37.93 17.26 1.36
N ASN A 703 -38.58 16.16 1.81
CA ASN A 703 -39.48 16.20 2.97
C ASN A 703 -38.71 16.47 4.27
N SER A 704 -37.56 15.80 4.49
CA SER A 704 -36.70 16.00 5.66
C SER A 704 -36.20 17.44 5.71
N LEU A 705 -35.65 17.91 4.59
CA LEU A 705 -35.12 19.28 4.51
C LEU A 705 -36.22 20.34 4.72
N ALA A 706 -37.43 20.12 4.24
CA ALA A 706 -38.56 21.02 4.47
C ALA A 706 -38.95 21.08 5.96
N GLU A 707 -38.96 19.94 6.65
CA GLU A 707 -39.17 19.87 8.08
C GLU A 707 -38.07 20.59 8.87
N ASP A 708 -36.83 20.34 8.52
CA ASP A 708 -35.65 20.95 9.20
C ASP A 708 -35.63 22.46 9.02
N THR A 709 -35.89 22.97 7.80
CA THR A 709 -35.98 24.41 7.53
C THR A 709 -37.12 25.08 8.33
N VAL A 710 -38.30 24.44 8.38
CA VAL A 710 -39.42 24.93 9.16
C VAL A 710 -39.10 24.93 10.65
N ASN A 711 -38.42 23.88 11.15
CA ASN A 711 -38.05 23.80 12.55
C ASN A 711 -37.01 24.84 12.94
N GLU A 712 -36.05 25.14 12.09
CA GLU A 712 -35.02 26.13 12.34
C GLU A 712 -35.60 27.53 12.47
N TYR A 713 -36.45 27.95 11.54
CA TYR A 713 -36.94 29.33 11.46
C TYR A 713 -38.24 29.58 12.21
N LEU A 714 -39.13 28.58 12.37
CA LEU A 714 -40.49 28.79 12.83
C LEU A 714 -40.88 28.04 14.12
N SER A 715 -40.06 27.13 14.65
CA SER A 715 -40.41 26.35 15.85
C SER A 715 -40.22 27.10 17.17
N ASN A 716 -39.37 28.11 17.20
CA ASN A 716 -39.15 28.90 18.43
C ASN A 716 -40.17 30.04 18.53
N ALA A 717 -41.20 29.84 19.36
CA ALA A 717 -42.30 30.80 19.51
C ALA A 717 -41.86 32.23 19.92
N ASP A 718 -40.69 32.36 20.54
CA ASP A 718 -40.14 33.65 21.02
C ASP A 718 -39.30 34.36 19.95
N ASN A 719 -38.92 33.65 18.85
CA ASN A 719 -38.04 34.22 17.82
C ASN A 719 -38.34 33.63 16.42
N ILE A 720 -39.58 33.87 15.94
CA ILE A 720 -39.99 33.43 14.58
C ILE A 720 -39.36 34.38 13.56
N ASN A 721 -38.53 33.87 12.63
CA ASN A 721 -37.90 34.63 11.55
C ASN A 721 -38.57 34.29 10.20
N VAL A 722 -39.71 34.94 9.92
CA VAL A 722 -40.44 34.67 8.67
C VAL A 722 -39.71 35.18 7.45
N GLU A 723 -39.03 36.30 7.50
CA GLU A 723 -38.27 36.85 6.35
C GLU A 723 -37.10 35.94 5.97
N GLY A 724 -36.35 35.44 6.96
CA GLY A 724 -35.28 34.47 6.75
C GLY A 724 -35.79 33.17 6.14
N PHE A 725 -36.91 32.67 6.65
CA PHE A 725 -37.57 31.47 6.11
C PHE A 725 -38.00 31.64 4.66
N GLU A 726 -38.67 32.73 4.31
CA GLU A 726 -39.10 33.01 2.92
C GLU A 726 -37.91 33.14 1.96
N GLN A 727 -36.80 33.72 2.41
CA GLN A 727 -35.60 33.82 1.62
C GLN A 727 -34.97 32.41 1.37
N GLU A 728 -34.90 31.58 2.40
CA GLU A 728 -34.33 30.25 2.35
C GLU A 728 -35.16 29.32 1.44
N ILE A 729 -36.46 29.23 1.60
CA ILE A 729 -37.32 28.41 0.74
C ILE A 729 -37.31 28.84 -0.72
N LYS A 730 -37.17 30.16 -0.98
CA LYS A 730 -37.01 30.70 -2.32
C LYS A 730 -35.67 30.29 -2.94
N GLU A 731 -34.61 30.29 -2.15
CA GLU A 731 -33.27 29.90 -2.63
C GLU A 731 -33.16 28.40 -2.90
N ILE A 732 -33.69 27.56 -2.01
CA ILE A 732 -33.62 26.11 -2.13
C ILE A 732 -34.63 25.57 -3.15
N TYR A 733 -35.90 25.93 -3.02
CA TYR A 733 -37.01 25.32 -3.79
C TYR A 733 -37.55 26.17 -4.91
N GLY A 734 -37.17 27.47 -4.96
CA GLY A 734 -37.78 28.45 -5.89
C GLY A 734 -39.21 28.83 -5.54
N ILE A 735 -39.68 28.52 -4.32
CA ILE A 735 -41.06 28.79 -3.82
C ILE A 735 -41.05 30.12 -3.08
N SER A 736 -41.96 31.00 -3.36
CA SER A 736 -41.99 32.38 -2.82
C SER A 736 -43.22 32.77 -2.01
N ASP A 737 -44.22 31.86 -1.90
CA ASP A 737 -45.48 32.19 -1.24
C ASP A 737 -46.12 30.99 -0.59
N LEU A 738 -46.41 31.10 0.72
CA LEU A 738 -47.10 30.06 1.50
C LEU A 738 -48.31 30.72 2.24
N ASP A 739 -49.52 30.23 1.95
CA ASP A 739 -50.74 30.77 2.58
C ASP A 739 -50.75 30.65 4.12
N SER A 740 -50.05 29.63 4.64
CA SER A 740 -49.98 29.40 6.10
C SER A 740 -49.14 30.44 6.85
N LEU A 741 -48.28 31.19 6.17
CA LEU A 741 -47.49 32.29 6.76
C LEU A 741 -48.36 33.56 7.00
N HIS A 742 -49.42 33.71 6.27
CA HIS A 742 -50.32 34.88 6.35
C HIS A 742 -51.49 34.70 7.33
N LYS A 743 -51.52 33.60 8.12
CA LYS A 743 -52.53 33.35 9.15
C LYS A 743 -52.21 34.07 10.45
N ASP A 744 -53.24 34.46 11.22
CA ASP A 744 -53.08 35.17 12.52
C ASP A 744 -52.19 34.41 13.53
N LYS A 745 -52.05 33.10 13.40
CA LYS A 745 -51.14 32.22 14.13
C LYS A 745 -50.43 31.29 13.20
N ILE A 746 -49.13 31.47 13.07
CA ILE A 746 -48.27 30.57 12.32
C ILE A 746 -48.07 29.27 13.13
N LYS A 747 -48.39 28.14 12.54
CA LYS A 747 -48.14 26.83 13.11
C LYS A 747 -47.13 26.13 12.23
N ALA A 748 -45.95 25.80 12.77
CA ALA A 748 -44.85 25.16 12.07
C ALA A 748 -45.29 23.92 11.32
N HIS A 749 -46.15 23.08 11.91
CA HIS A 749 -46.68 21.86 11.22
C HIS A 749 -47.50 22.18 9.98
N ASP A 750 -48.42 23.19 10.04
CA ASP A 750 -49.27 23.55 8.90
C ASP A 750 -48.43 24.13 7.75
N VAL A 751 -47.35 24.89 8.09
CA VAL A 751 -46.38 25.42 7.11
C VAL A 751 -45.56 24.28 6.48
N ALA A 752 -45.08 23.32 7.29
CA ALA A 752 -44.33 22.16 6.78
C ALA A 752 -45.11 21.34 5.79
N GLU A 753 -46.40 21.02 6.09
CA GLU A 753 -47.21 20.24 5.18
C GLU A 753 -47.55 21.01 3.88
N GLU A 754 -47.84 22.30 3.96
CA GLU A 754 -48.06 23.15 2.77
C GLU A 754 -46.81 23.25 1.92
N LEU A 755 -45.64 23.41 2.55
CA LEU A 755 -44.35 23.45 1.85
C LEU A 755 -44.04 22.15 1.14
N LYS A 756 -44.24 21.00 1.78
CA LYS A 756 -44.07 19.67 1.16
C LYS A 756 -45.00 19.50 -0.06
N ASP A 757 -46.27 19.83 0.07
CA ASP A 757 -47.23 19.75 -1.04
C ASP A 757 -46.79 20.60 -2.24
N LYS A 758 -46.33 21.83 -2.00
CA LYS A 758 -45.83 22.71 -3.07
C LYS A 758 -44.54 22.18 -3.70
N ILE A 759 -43.62 21.64 -2.88
CA ILE A 759 -42.38 21.01 -3.37
C ILE A 759 -42.70 19.84 -4.27
N HIS A 760 -43.61 18.93 -3.83
CA HIS A 760 -44.03 17.80 -4.64
C HIS A 760 -44.68 18.20 -5.95
N THR A 761 -45.56 19.20 -5.93
CA THR A 761 -46.20 19.74 -7.15
C THR A 761 -45.14 20.30 -8.11
N ALA A 762 -44.23 21.12 -7.63
CA ALA A 762 -43.15 21.72 -8.42
C ALA A 762 -42.23 20.64 -9.02
N TYR A 763 -41.91 19.60 -8.24
CA TYR A 763 -41.10 18.48 -8.72
C TYR A 763 -41.81 17.62 -9.80
N GLU A 764 -43.12 17.36 -9.67
CA GLU A 764 -43.90 16.68 -10.69
C GLU A 764 -44.05 17.49 -11.98
N GLU A 765 -44.17 18.82 -11.87
CA GLU A 765 -44.16 19.70 -13.04
C GLU A 765 -42.84 19.64 -13.77
N LYS A 766 -41.74 19.62 -13.02
CA LYS A 766 -40.38 19.47 -13.56
C LYS A 766 -40.17 18.13 -14.24
N GLU A 767 -40.68 17.05 -13.68
CA GLU A 767 -40.66 15.72 -14.29
C GLU A 767 -41.39 15.70 -15.65
N LYS A 768 -42.50 16.42 -15.76
CA LYS A 768 -43.22 16.60 -17.04
C LYS A 768 -42.43 17.47 -18.04
N GLU A 769 -41.76 18.52 -17.59
CA GLU A 769 -40.98 19.41 -18.43
C GLU A 769 -39.72 18.74 -19.00
N ILE A 770 -38.94 18.06 -18.16
CA ILE A 770 -37.67 17.46 -18.53
C ILE A 770 -37.88 16.09 -19.18
N GLY A 771 -38.82 15.31 -18.70
CA GLY A 771 -39.13 13.94 -19.06
C GLY A 771 -38.54 12.98 -18.03
N GLU A 772 -39.35 11.97 -17.64
CA GLU A 772 -39.07 11.05 -16.54
C GLU A 772 -37.69 10.40 -16.63
N GLN A 773 -37.35 9.81 -17.76
CA GLN A 773 -36.07 9.12 -17.95
C GLN A 773 -34.87 10.05 -17.88
N GLN A 774 -35.00 11.27 -18.43
CA GLN A 774 -33.95 12.26 -18.40
C GLN A 774 -33.76 12.84 -17.00
N LEU A 775 -34.85 13.01 -16.23
CA LEU A 775 -34.76 13.46 -14.86
C LEU A 775 -34.08 12.42 -13.96
N ARG A 776 -34.43 11.11 -14.09
CA ARG A 776 -33.77 10.01 -13.34
C ARG A 776 -32.25 10.01 -13.59
N GLU A 777 -31.84 10.21 -14.85
CA GLU A 777 -30.39 10.28 -15.17
C GLU A 777 -29.71 11.54 -14.59
N LEU A 778 -30.41 12.69 -14.62
CA LEU A 778 -29.93 13.93 -14.03
C LEU A 778 -29.76 13.78 -12.51
N GLU A 779 -30.76 13.23 -11.83
CA GLU A 779 -30.75 12.95 -10.38
C GLU A 779 -29.56 12.10 -9.99
N ARG A 780 -29.34 11.00 -10.72
CA ARG A 780 -28.23 10.09 -10.50
C ARG A 780 -26.88 10.82 -10.61
N VAL A 781 -26.67 11.57 -11.69
CA VAL A 781 -25.40 12.27 -11.94
C VAL A 781 -25.18 13.40 -10.93
N VAL A 782 -26.21 14.16 -10.62
CA VAL A 782 -26.15 15.28 -9.67
C VAL A 782 -25.84 14.76 -8.27
N MET A 783 -26.55 13.71 -7.84
CA MET A 783 -26.38 13.12 -6.53
C MET A 783 -24.97 12.57 -6.35
N LEU A 784 -24.48 11.77 -7.32
CA LEU A 784 -23.10 11.24 -7.26
C LEU A 784 -22.07 12.35 -7.22
N LYS A 785 -22.25 13.40 -8.04
CA LYS A 785 -21.28 14.49 -8.09
C LYS A 785 -21.24 15.30 -6.80
N ILE A 786 -22.41 15.67 -6.25
CA ILE A 786 -22.47 16.45 -5.01
C ILE A 786 -21.93 15.64 -3.83
N VAL A 787 -22.29 14.34 -3.74
CA VAL A 787 -21.76 13.45 -2.71
C VAL A 787 -20.23 13.38 -2.83
N ASP A 788 -19.68 13.20 -4.03
CA ASP A 788 -18.23 13.12 -4.24
C ASP A 788 -17.53 14.43 -3.86
N ASP A 789 -18.05 15.59 -4.28
CA ASP A 789 -17.47 16.90 -3.97
C ASP A 789 -17.48 17.17 -2.45
N ARG A 790 -18.61 16.95 -1.77
CA ARG A 790 -18.74 17.16 -0.32
C ARG A 790 -17.93 16.15 0.49
N TRP A 791 -17.87 14.90 0.06
CA TRP A 791 -17.03 13.89 0.69
C TRP A 791 -15.55 14.21 0.60
N MET A 792 -15.06 14.70 -0.53
CA MET A 792 -13.68 15.15 -0.68
C MET A 792 -13.36 16.34 0.24
N ASP A 793 -14.26 17.32 0.36
CA ASP A 793 -14.09 18.45 1.27
C ASP A 793 -14.08 17.98 2.74
N HIS A 794 -14.92 17.00 3.06
CA HIS A 794 -14.96 16.41 4.40
C HIS A 794 -13.68 15.64 4.76
N ILE A 795 -13.10 14.89 3.83
CA ILE A 795 -11.83 14.21 4.06
C ILE A 795 -10.73 15.22 4.43
N ASP A 796 -10.63 16.33 3.68
CA ASP A 796 -9.65 17.38 3.95
C ASP A 796 -9.91 18.04 5.32
N ALA A 797 -11.16 18.37 5.64
CA ALA A 797 -11.52 18.95 6.93
C ALA A 797 -11.25 18.00 8.12
N MET A 798 -11.45 16.72 7.95
CA MET A 798 -11.12 15.69 8.95
C MET A 798 -9.61 15.51 9.13
N ASP A 799 -8.81 15.66 8.08
CA ASP A 799 -7.36 15.66 8.18
C ASP A 799 -6.85 16.90 8.93
N GLU A 800 -7.43 18.08 8.68
CA GLU A 800 -7.14 19.33 9.46
C GLU A 800 -7.53 19.17 10.94
N LEU A 801 -8.71 18.62 11.21
CA LEU A 801 -9.14 18.35 12.59
C LEU A 801 -8.15 17.42 13.31
N LYS A 802 -7.67 16.37 12.64
CA LYS A 802 -6.72 15.42 13.20
C LYS A 802 -5.39 16.07 13.58
N ASP A 803 -4.89 17.00 12.79
CA ASP A 803 -3.64 17.70 13.06
C ASP A 803 -3.76 18.64 14.29
N GLY A 804 -4.96 19.24 14.52
CA GLY A 804 -5.24 20.13 15.65
C GLY A 804 -5.65 19.43 16.95
N ILE A 805 -6.33 18.29 16.85
CA ILE A 805 -7.02 17.65 17.99
C ILE A 805 -6.05 17.16 19.09
N GLY A 806 -4.79 16.92 18.74
CA GLY A 806 -3.77 16.49 19.71
C GLY A 806 -3.56 17.46 20.87
N LEU A 807 -3.85 18.74 20.68
CA LEU A 807 -3.76 19.77 21.72
C LEU A 807 -4.80 19.57 22.85
N GLN A 808 -5.89 18.87 22.57
CA GLN A 808 -6.93 18.56 23.58
C GLN A 808 -6.39 17.65 24.71
N ALA A 809 -5.29 16.94 24.50
CA ALA A 809 -4.63 16.13 25.52
C ALA A 809 -4.15 17.00 26.71
N TYR A 810 -3.75 18.26 26.48
CA TYR A 810 -3.39 19.19 27.57
C TYR A 810 -4.58 19.50 28.47
N GLY A 811 -5.81 19.42 27.93
CA GLY A 811 -7.06 19.56 28.68
C GLY A 811 -7.56 18.25 29.33
N GLN A 812 -6.73 17.20 29.41
CA GLN A 812 -7.04 15.88 29.93
C GLN A 812 -8.20 15.17 29.16
N LYS A 813 -8.45 15.55 27.94
CA LYS A 813 -9.41 14.90 27.05
C LYS A 813 -8.66 13.89 26.15
N ASP A 814 -9.26 12.75 25.89
CA ASP A 814 -8.72 11.79 24.94
C ASP A 814 -8.89 12.33 23.50
N PRO A 815 -7.80 12.58 22.77
CA PRO A 815 -7.88 13.15 21.42
C PRO A 815 -8.71 12.31 20.44
N VAL A 816 -8.65 10.98 20.53
CA VAL A 816 -9.41 10.08 19.63
C VAL A 816 -10.91 10.18 19.91
N VAL A 817 -11.29 10.32 21.20
CA VAL A 817 -12.70 10.48 21.56
C VAL A 817 -13.22 11.83 21.09
N GLN A 818 -12.43 12.91 21.25
CA GLN A 818 -12.82 14.23 20.76
C GLN A 818 -12.92 14.25 19.22
N TYR A 819 -11.94 13.65 18.53
CA TYR A 819 -11.98 13.51 17.08
C TYR A 819 -13.24 12.80 16.58
N ARG A 820 -13.70 11.77 17.33
CA ARG A 820 -14.94 11.06 17.01
C ARG A 820 -16.18 11.94 17.17
N ILE A 821 -16.22 12.75 18.24
CA ILE A 821 -17.37 13.62 18.53
C ILE A 821 -17.43 14.74 17.49
N GLU A 822 -16.35 15.51 17.33
CA GLU A 822 -16.30 16.62 16.39
C GLU A 822 -16.46 16.15 14.94
N GLY A 823 -15.84 15.00 14.60
CA GLY A 823 -15.98 14.39 13.27
C GLY A 823 -17.39 13.86 12.99
N PHE A 824 -18.15 13.46 14.01
CA PHE A 824 -19.56 13.10 13.85
C PHE A 824 -20.41 14.35 13.53
N ASP A 825 -20.22 15.42 14.28
CA ASP A 825 -20.94 16.70 14.05
C ASP A 825 -20.65 17.25 12.64
N MET A 826 -19.37 17.18 12.21
CA MET A 826 -18.97 17.58 10.85
C MET A 826 -19.61 16.69 9.77
N PHE A 827 -19.73 15.39 10.05
CA PHE A 827 -20.34 14.44 9.11
C PHE A 827 -21.87 14.65 8.99
N GLU A 828 -22.57 14.94 10.09
CA GLU A 828 -23.99 15.30 10.06
C GLU A 828 -24.22 16.58 9.27
N GLN A 829 -23.38 17.59 9.46
CA GLN A 829 -23.45 18.85 8.69
C GLN A 829 -23.21 18.59 7.20
N MET A 830 -22.19 17.79 6.85
CA MET A 830 -21.95 17.41 5.46
C MET A 830 -23.16 16.71 4.82
N ASN A 831 -23.84 15.81 5.53
CA ASN A 831 -25.04 15.14 5.03
C ASN A 831 -26.18 16.11 4.79
N LEU A 832 -26.36 17.09 5.67
CA LEU A 832 -27.35 18.16 5.49
C LEU A 832 -27.01 19.02 4.27
N ASP A 833 -25.74 19.39 4.12
CA ASP A 833 -25.27 20.14 2.95
C ASP A 833 -25.49 19.36 1.64
N ILE A 834 -25.24 18.04 1.62
CA ILE A 834 -25.51 17.18 0.47
C ILE A 834 -27.01 17.24 0.12
N GLN A 835 -27.89 17.06 1.10
CA GLN A 835 -29.33 17.12 0.87
C GLN A 835 -29.76 18.47 0.32
N THR A 836 -29.27 19.56 0.92
CA THR A 836 -29.56 20.93 0.50
C THR A 836 -29.10 21.19 -0.93
N ASP A 837 -27.86 20.85 -1.26
CA ASP A 837 -27.29 21.09 -2.58
C ASP A 837 -27.98 20.24 -3.67
N VAL A 838 -28.31 18.97 -3.37
CA VAL A 838 -29.04 18.09 -4.31
C VAL A 838 -30.43 18.65 -4.59
N VAL A 839 -31.21 18.99 -3.56
CA VAL A 839 -32.54 19.54 -3.70
C VAL A 839 -32.50 20.89 -4.41
N LYS A 840 -31.64 21.80 -3.98
CA LYS A 840 -31.43 23.14 -4.60
C LYS A 840 -31.08 23.02 -6.08
N PHE A 841 -30.16 22.11 -6.45
CA PHE A 841 -29.80 21.91 -7.85
C PHE A 841 -30.99 21.37 -8.67
N LEU A 842 -31.65 20.32 -8.18
CA LEU A 842 -32.76 19.69 -8.88
C LEU A 842 -33.96 20.66 -9.03
N MET A 843 -34.30 21.40 -7.99
CA MET A 843 -35.41 22.35 -8.01
C MET A 843 -35.14 23.56 -8.90
N ASN A 844 -33.89 23.96 -9.11
CA ASN A 844 -33.51 25.10 -9.95
C ASN A 844 -33.05 24.69 -11.36
N ALA A 845 -32.93 23.39 -11.68
CA ALA A 845 -32.52 22.90 -12.99
C ALA A 845 -33.54 23.33 -14.08
N ARG A 846 -33.07 23.79 -15.23
CA ARG A 846 -33.89 24.18 -16.39
C ARG A 846 -33.39 23.50 -17.65
N LYS A 847 -34.31 23.07 -18.54
CA LYS A 847 -33.97 22.48 -19.83
C LYS A 847 -33.35 23.56 -20.73
N ARG A 848 -32.10 23.37 -21.13
CA ARG A 848 -31.44 24.24 -22.11
C ARG A 848 -31.77 23.77 -23.52
N GLU A 849 -32.39 24.59 -24.34
CA GLU A 849 -32.53 24.32 -25.79
C GLU A 849 -31.15 24.52 -26.44
N GLY A 850 -30.42 23.45 -26.65
CA GLY A 850 -29.12 23.42 -27.30
C GLY A 850 -28.42 22.09 -27.13
N ASN A 851 -27.77 21.60 -28.21
CA ASN A 851 -26.96 20.38 -28.17
C ASN A 851 -25.80 20.52 -27.16
N VAL A 852 -25.92 19.92 -26.01
CA VAL A 852 -24.83 19.78 -25.05
C VAL A 852 -23.90 18.71 -25.56
N GLN A 853 -22.75 19.10 -26.15
CA GLN A 853 -21.64 18.17 -26.30
C GLN A 853 -21.09 17.84 -24.90
N ARG A 854 -21.19 16.57 -24.53
CA ARG A 854 -20.64 16.05 -23.28
C ARG A 854 -19.11 16.23 -23.29
N THR A 855 -18.63 17.18 -22.55
CA THR A 855 -17.22 17.25 -22.17
C THR A 855 -17.10 16.78 -20.71
N SER A 856 -16.78 15.51 -20.53
CA SER A 856 -16.32 15.03 -19.23
C SER A 856 -14.92 15.60 -18.97
N SER A 857 -14.82 16.61 -18.14
CA SER A 857 -13.55 17.26 -17.79
C SER A 857 -13.11 16.94 -16.36
N ILE A 858 -13.27 15.69 -15.91
CA ILE A 858 -12.52 15.20 -14.77
C ILE A 858 -11.29 14.49 -15.33
N LYS A 859 -10.18 15.22 -15.40
CA LYS A 859 -8.87 14.59 -15.59
C LYS A 859 -8.44 14.02 -14.25
N ILE A 860 -8.69 12.73 -14.03
CA ILE A 860 -8.09 11.98 -12.95
C ILE A 860 -6.62 11.81 -13.33
N THR A 861 -5.76 12.62 -12.77
CA THR A 861 -4.31 12.43 -12.85
C THR A 861 -3.91 11.62 -11.60
N GLY A 862 -4.02 10.30 -11.67
CA GLY A 862 -3.23 9.44 -10.78
C GLY A 862 -1.77 9.58 -11.23
N GLU A 863 -0.93 10.23 -10.44
CA GLU A 863 0.51 10.21 -10.67
C GLU A 863 0.99 8.79 -10.41
N GLY A 864 1.36 8.10 -11.46
CA GLY A 864 1.72 6.68 -11.54
C GLY A 864 1.18 5.98 -12.77
N LEU A 865 0.33 6.65 -13.56
CA LEU A 865 -0.09 6.17 -14.86
C LEU A 865 0.69 6.92 -15.94
N ASP A 866 1.46 6.18 -16.69
CA ASP A 866 2.10 6.65 -17.92
C ASP A 866 1.15 7.49 -18.76
N ASN A 867 1.67 8.54 -19.40
CA ASN A 867 0.95 9.52 -20.24
C ASN A 867 0.15 8.92 -21.42
N THR A 868 0.05 7.62 -21.55
CA THR A 868 -0.69 6.89 -22.60
C THR A 868 -2.18 6.72 -22.31
N VAL A 869 -2.65 6.84 -21.06
CA VAL A 869 -4.07 6.60 -20.70
C VAL A 869 -4.95 7.86 -20.86
N SER A 870 -4.37 9.04 -21.00
CA SER A 870 -5.13 10.30 -21.13
C SER A 870 -5.87 10.49 -22.46
N ASN A 871 -5.66 9.60 -23.45
CA ASN A 871 -6.27 9.72 -24.78
C ASN A 871 -7.41 8.73 -25.10
N GLU A 872 -7.72 7.76 -24.25
CA GLU A 872 -8.64 6.67 -24.61
C GLU A 872 -10.01 6.66 -23.89
N LEU A 873 -10.26 7.55 -22.92
CA LEU A 873 -11.59 7.68 -22.29
C LEU A 873 -12.59 8.51 -23.13
N GLY A 874 -12.21 8.95 -24.29
CA GLY A 874 -13.11 9.52 -25.32
C GLY A 874 -13.46 8.47 -26.37
N GLY A 875 -14.52 7.68 -26.13
CA GLY A 875 -15.03 6.69 -27.08
C GLY A 875 -15.19 7.27 -28.49
N LYS A 876 -14.30 6.90 -29.42
CA LYS A 876 -14.53 7.08 -30.85
C LYS A 876 -15.11 5.77 -31.40
N ALA A 877 -16.28 5.90 -32.01
CA ALA A 877 -16.85 4.86 -32.85
C ALA A 877 -15.88 4.40 -33.95
N PRO A 878 -15.95 3.14 -34.41
CA PRO A 878 -14.98 2.59 -35.36
C PRO A 878 -15.05 3.34 -36.68
N ARG A 879 -13.93 3.92 -37.09
CA ARG A 879 -13.76 4.47 -38.45
C ARG A 879 -13.19 3.37 -39.35
N THR A 880 -13.92 3.10 -40.39
CA THR A 880 -13.47 2.35 -41.56
C THR A 880 -12.28 3.03 -42.22
N SER A 881 -11.37 2.23 -42.73
CA SER A 881 -10.13 2.56 -43.45
C SER A 881 -10.35 3.55 -44.60
N GLY A 882 -9.52 4.61 -44.65
CA GLY A 882 -9.40 5.48 -45.78
C GLY A 882 -8.40 6.61 -45.55
N SER A 883 -7.25 6.49 -46.26
CA SER A 883 -6.28 7.48 -46.70
C SER A 883 -5.72 8.54 -45.72
N ASN A 884 -4.40 8.46 -45.51
CA ASN A 884 -3.53 9.46 -44.90
C ASN A 884 -3.45 10.71 -45.79
N GLU A 885 -4.08 11.82 -45.42
CA GLU A 885 -3.71 13.15 -45.85
C GLU A 885 -3.49 14.07 -44.64
N PRO A 886 -2.48 14.93 -44.64
CA PRO A 886 -2.17 15.80 -43.52
C PRO A 886 -3.17 16.92 -43.40
N ILE A 887 -3.68 17.17 -42.20
CA ILE A 887 -4.60 18.29 -41.89
C ILE A 887 -3.79 19.59 -41.92
N ILE A 888 -4.05 20.41 -42.93
CA ILE A 888 -3.50 21.78 -43.06
C ILE A 888 -4.41 22.71 -42.25
N ASN A 889 -3.85 23.35 -41.24
CA ASN A 889 -4.52 24.35 -40.42
C ASN A 889 -4.50 25.68 -41.18
N ASN A 890 -5.66 26.13 -41.68
CA ASN A 890 -5.82 27.28 -42.58
C ASN A 890 -6.01 28.63 -41.85
N GLU A 891 -5.59 28.76 -40.58
CA GLU A 891 -5.56 30.10 -39.97
C GLU A 891 -4.19 30.77 -40.23
N PRO A 892 -4.16 31.98 -40.83
CA PRO A 892 -2.90 32.65 -41.05
C PRO A 892 -2.24 33.06 -39.73
N LYS A 893 -1.06 32.50 -39.44
CA LYS A 893 -0.23 32.92 -38.28
C LYS A 893 0.22 34.37 -38.51
N VAL A 894 -0.34 35.30 -37.72
CA VAL A 894 0.08 36.70 -37.72
C VAL A 894 1.49 36.81 -37.13
N GLY A 895 2.42 37.27 -37.93
CA GLY A 895 3.81 37.46 -37.50
C GLY A 895 3.93 38.62 -36.51
N ARG A 896 4.92 38.56 -35.63
CA ARG A 896 5.15 39.55 -34.56
C ARG A 896 5.25 41.03 -35.07
N ASN A 897 5.66 41.22 -36.30
CA ASN A 897 5.82 42.51 -36.96
C ASN A 897 4.69 42.89 -37.95
N ASP A 898 3.71 42.02 -38.16
CA ASP A 898 2.58 42.26 -39.07
C ASP A 898 1.56 43.24 -38.46
N PRO A 899 0.74 43.88 -39.27
CA PRO A 899 -0.36 44.72 -38.77
C PRO A 899 -1.31 43.93 -37.89
N CYS A 900 -1.71 44.50 -36.76
CA CYS A 900 -2.59 43.83 -35.84
C CYS A 900 -3.99 43.59 -36.43
N PRO A 901 -4.53 42.38 -36.36
CA PRO A 901 -5.86 42.04 -36.91
C PRO A 901 -7.03 42.82 -36.25
N CYS A 902 -6.80 43.46 -35.10
CA CYS A 902 -7.80 44.30 -34.45
C CYS A 902 -8.08 45.65 -35.16
N GLY A 903 -7.42 45.95 -36.29
CA GLY A 903 -7.64 47.19 -37.06
C GLY A 903 -6.98 48.45 -36.46
N SER A 904 -6.14 48.33 -35.46
CA SER A 904 -5.51 49.48 -34.76
C SER A 904 -4.38 50.18 -35.55
N GLY A 905 -3.96 49.65 -36.70
CA GLY A 905 -2.83 50.15 -37.49
C GLY A 905 -1.45 49.95 -36.86
N LYS A 906 -1.35 49.32 -35.65
CA LYS A 906 -0.10 49.02 -34.95
C LYS A 906 0.38 47.61 -35.29
N LYS A 907 1.71 47.38 -35.18
CA LYS A 907 2.27 46.04 -35.30
C LYS A 907 1.73 45.11 -34.18
N TYR A 908 1.51 43.81 -34.48
CA TYR A 908 0.91 42.85 -33.56
C TYR A 908 1.60 42.82 -32.18
N LYS A 909 2.94 42.84 -32.13
CA LYS A 909 3.73 42.91 -30.90
C LYS A 909 3.53 44.17 -30.04
N ASN A 910 2.97 45.24 -30.63
CA ASN A 910 2.72 46.51 -29.93
C ASN A 910 1.22 46.76 -29.67
N CYS A 911 0.39 45.74 -29.90
CA CYS A 911 -1.07 45.79 -29.69
C CYS A 911 -1.56 44.51 -29.01
N CYS A 912 -2.23 43.59 -29.69
CA CYS A 912 -2.83 42.40 -29.13
C CYS A 912 -1.81 41.26 -28.79
N GLY A 913 -0.57 41.37 -29.23
CA GLY A 913 0.51 40.46 -28.96
C GLY A 913 1.57 40.99 -27.97
N LYS A 914 1.15 41.96 -27.06
CA LYS A 914 2.04 42.53 -26.04
C LYS A 914 2.17 41.62 -24.82
#